data_1797f9db9f8456c85dc72259f720b4c5
#
_entry.id   1797f9db9f8456c85dc72259f720b4c5
#
_cell.length_a   1.000
_cell.length_b   1.000
_cell.length_c   1.000
_cell.angle_alpha   90.00
_cell.angle_beta   90.00
_cell.angle_gamma   90.00
#
_symmetry.space_group_name_H-M   'P 1'
#
loop_
_entity.id
_entity.type
_entity.pdbx_description
1 polymer ?
#
loop_
_entity_poly.entity_id
_entity_poly.type
_entity_poly.pdbx_seq_one_letter_code
_entity_poly.pdbx_strand_id
1 'polypeptide(L)'
;MNKNTIYAVVDIETTGTNLKKGDRMIQFGCVLVQKNKIINSFSFDINPGMAIPKAITELTGITNRQIRKATYFEDVAATIYAILQDTVFVAHNINFDLPFINSELERVGYPALMIKGIDTVQLSQILLPTSPSFKLKDLSQYLNLTHENPHHADSDAHVTAELFIYLLKRLEEIPSETLFEINRLSSFLLRDTKELFTDAYGIKQANQERLSDEQHIVGGLVLQRSKQQTFNLINYEYPENETDKKKIIEPQLSWRSEQAKMMDLIANHLKSRKRTLIIEAPTGIGKTLGYLIPAAYYAQKQKQIVISSATTLLQTQLMNQSLPLLNKLLPFRTSAISLKGSNHYINLAEFKKELTQKETSGQIALMKIRILVWLAATKTGDLDELRLSSYQNPIFNQIKHRGVGSLMLTDQFFEVDFINVLYKQVESTSIVFTNHAFLMKHPDLFNSDRTINTPELIVDEAQHLADVALQANKGRIRFWKIINLCDSLLTSIQSSQKFSFNNLMEINFLTVGENRQLLADIRKLRESIDTLIRQFTREYGRRINRNAVNKNETNDKALILKSTELADLINRNKIAIESVSKMVLLLEKSDGILQNRYIAAKKQQQIGRDENQLLNRVHRFFKQLFTELEVWNVFDQNETKLNEKVLWLSFPINGQTDKMQFEFSLADSTHFLSDSIYRHFNHLMFTGATLLLPGNKNYIVDQLDIQEDNYKIEKLGSPFDYSKQAKLYIANDSIDVRSSKEMYESYLADSIYQLIKAQRRQTLILFNSLETIANVYELLAKKGLHIDRELLVQGITGRPEKLTKRFLLGKDAILLGTGSFWEGIDLPNDRLELLIVTRLPFESPESLNVKAKEKEFEGQGRDVFSEYSLPRATMRLKQGFGRLIRTSTDKGVMVVLDSRLVNQSYGEQMIGVLPDKLPIFNEPLSDIIDNLNEFFDLS
;
A
#
# COMPACT_ATOMS: atom_id res chain seq x y z
N MET A 1 19.03 34.23 5.39
CA MET A 1 18.64 34.76 4.07
C MET A 1 18.97 36.26 4.04
N ASN A 2 19.72 36.70 3.04
CA ASN A 2 19.95 38.14 2.87
C ASN A 2 18.63 38.79 2.46
N LYS A 3 18.09 39.69 3.30
CA LYS A 3 16.81 40.38 3.05
C LYS A 3 16.81 41.23 1.76
N ASN A 4 17.97 41.43 1.15
CA ASN A 4 18.11 42.19 -0.08
C ASN A 4 18.17 41.35 -1.36
N THR A 5 18.23 40.00 -1.25
CA THR A 5 18.27 39.11 -2.41
C THR A 5 16.94 39.19 -3.18
N ILE A 6 17.04 39.37 -4.49
CA ILE A 6 15.92 39.30 -5.42
C ILE A 6 15.92 37.92 -6.06
N TYR A 7 14.80 37.25 -6.02
CA TYR A 7 14.55 35.96 -6.68
C TYR A 7 13.71 36.20 -7.94
N ALA A 8 14.19 35.74 -9.08
CA ALA A 8 13.43 35.72 -10.33
C ALA A 8 12.78 34.34 -10.49
N VAL A 9 11.50 34.25 -10.25
CA VAL A 9 10.70 33.03 -10.44
C VAL A 9 10.22 32.99 -11.87
N VAL A 10 10.72 31.99 -12.61
CA VAL A 10 10.56 31.92 -14.07
C VAL A 10 9.88 30.62 -14.46
N ASP A 11 9.03 30.74 -15.48
CA ASP A 11 8.43 29.64 -16.21
C ASP A 11 8.43 29.95 -17.70
N ILE A 12 8.59 28.94 -18.55
CA ILE A 12 8.61 29.10 -20.01
C ILE A 12 7.73 28.08 -20.70
N GLU A 13 7.07 28.51 -21.78
CA GLU A 13 6.41 27.59 -22.70
C GLU A 13 7.22 27.49 -24.00
N THR A 14 7.25 26.29 -24.60
CA THR A 14 8.11 25.96 -25.72
C THR A 14 7.39 25.14 -26.80
N THR A 15 7.92 25.11 -28.02
CA THR A 15 7.39 24.25 -29.10
C THR A 15 7.64 22.76 -28.87
N GLY A 16 8.51 22.41 -27.91
CA GLY A 16 8.87 21.06 -27.52
C GLY A 16 10.00 21.06 -26.50
N THR A 17 10.46 19.89 -26.07
CA THR A 17 11.44 19.74 -24.98
C THR A 17 12.88 19.52 -25.44
N ASN A 18 13.15 19.46 -26.75
CA ASN A 18 14.44 19.03 -27.26
C ASN A 18 15.18 20.15 -28.01
N LEU A 19 16.05 20.86 -27.31
CA LEU A 19 16.91 21.91 -27.85
C LEU A 19 17.71 21.47 -29.07
N LYS A 20 18.18 20.21 -29.13
CA LYS A 20 18.94 19.67 -30.27
C LYS A 20 18.11 19.48 -31.53
N LYS A 21 16.78 19.39 -31.40
CA LYS A 21 15.85 19.34 -32.54
C LYS A 21 15.39 20.72 -33.02
N GLY A 22 15.87 21.78 -32.36
CA GLY A 22 15.55 23.15 -32.70
C GLY A 22 14.24 23.66 -32.10
N ASP A 23 13.76 23.03 -31.02
CA ASP A 23 12.60 23.55 -30.27
C ASP A 23 12.88 24.96 -29.75
N ARG A 24 11.86 25.81 -29.73
CA ARG A 24 11.96 27.25 -29.48
C ARG A 24 10.98 27.67 -28.37
N MET A 25 11.32 28.76 -27.70
CA MET A 25 10.45 29.42 -26.71
C MET A 25 9.26 30.09 -27.39
N ILE A 26 8.06 29.95 -26.79
CA ILE A 26 6.82 30.61 -27.26
C ILE A 26 6.23 31.57 -26.24
N GLN A 27 6.57 31.37 -24.94
CA GLN A 27 6.18 32.30 -23.89
C GLN A 27 7.23 32.32 -22.78
N PHE A 28 7.47 33.49 -22.17
CA PHE A 28 8.31 33.71 -21.00
C PHE A 28 7.52 34.41 -19.91
N GLY A 29 7.48 33.85 -18.71
CA GLY A 29 6.90 34.44 -17.51
C GLY A 29 7.98 34.59 -16.43
N CYS A 30 8.02 35.75 -15.78
CA CYS A 30 8.95 36.03 -14.67
C CYS A 30 8.28 36.87 -13.59
N VAL A 31 8.37 36.40 -12.35
CA VAL A 31 7.88 37.11 -11.16
C VAL A 31 9.05 37.37 -10.22
N LEU A 32 9.28 38.63 -9.88
CA LEU A 32 10.32 39.01 -8.94
C LEU A 32 9.80 38.97 -7.51
N VAL A 33 10.53 38.26 -6.66
CA VAL A 33 10.23 38.12 -5.23
C VAL A 33 11.36 38.68 -4.39
N GLN A 34 11.03 39.53 -3.44
CA GLN A 34 11.96 40.09 -2.44
C GLN A 34 11.27 40.19 -1.08
N LYS A 35 11.96 39.85 0.01
CA LYS A 35 11.42 39.86 1.39
C LYS A 35 10.08 39.11 1.53
N ASN A 36 9.98 37.96 0.91
CA ASN A 36 8.79 37.09 0.87
C ASN A 36 7.53 37.81 0.30
N LYS A 37 7.74 38.78 -0.61
CA LYS A 37 6.67 39.49 -1.33
C LYS A 37 6.98 39.56 -2.81
N ILE A 38 5.96 39.46 -3.63
CA ILE A 38 6.04 39.76 -5.06
C ILE A 38 6.22 41.28 -5.23
N ILE A 39 7.25 41.70 -5.97
CA ILE A 39 7.57 43.12 -6.20
C ILE A 39 7.30 43.55 -7.64
N ASN A 40 7.41 42.64 -8.62
CA ASN A 40 7.13 42.91 -10.01
C ASN A 40 6.84 41.62 -10.78
N SER A 41 6.23 41.70 -11.96
CA SER A 41 6.01 40.61 -12.89
C SER A 41 6.22 41.04 -14.33
N PHE A 42 6.73 40.13 -15.17
CA PHE A 42 7.00 40.34 -16.58
C PHE A 42 6.45 39.11 -17.36
N SER A 43 5.85 39.39 -18.50
CA SER A 43 5.39 38.33 -19.42
C SER A 43 5.62 38.75 -20.87
N PHE A 44 6.11 37.82 -21.69
CA PHE A 44 6.36 38.02 -23.11
C PHE A 44 5.85 36.83 -23.91
N ASP A 45 4.94 37.10 -24.83
CA ASP A 45 4.65 36.15 -25.90
C ASP A 45 5.73 36.25 -26.96
N ILE A 46 6.27 35.10 -27.40
CA ILE A 46 7.45 35.03 -28.26
C ILE A 46 7.14 34.26 -29.54
N ASN A 47 7.40 34.89 -30.68
CA ASN A 47 7.27 34.20 -31.96
C ASN A 47 8.47 33.29 -32.21
N PRO A 48 8.28 31.97 -32.24
CA PRO A 48 9.37 31.02 -32.42
C PRO A 48 9.95 30.97 -33.84
N GLY A 49 9.33 31.71 -34.80
CA GLY A 49 9.69 31.63 -36.22
C GLY A 49 9.30 30.31 -36.91
N MET A 50 8.55 29.45 -36.20
CA MET A 50 8.09 28.15 -36.72
C MET A 50 6.67 27.86 -36.22
N ALA A 51 6.01 26.86 -36.85
CA ALA A 51 4.66 26.47 -36.44
C ALA A 51 4.69 25.72 -35.08
N ILE A 52 3.75 26.06 -34.18
CA ILE A 52 3.56 25.34 -32.93
C ILE A 52 2.91 23.98 -33.23
N PRO A 53 3.46 22.85 -32.74
CA PRO A 53 2.85 21.54 -32.89
C PRO A 53 1.44 21.50 -32.26
N LYS A 54 0.51 20.75 -32.89
CA LYS A 54 -0.87 20.64 -32.43
C LYS A 54 -0.97 20.21 -30.94
N ALA A 55 -0.15 19.25 -30.52
CA ALA A 55 -0.11 18.77 -29.12
C ALA A 55 0.27 19.88 -28.13
N ILE A 56 1.17 20.79 -28.50
CA ILE A 56 1.57 21.92 -27.65
C ILE A 56 0.42 22.95 -27.61
N THR A 57 -0.23 23.24 -28.72
CA THR A 57 -1.41 24.12 -28.75
C THR A 57 -2.55 23.55 -27.88
N GLU A 58 -2.78 22.25 -27.92
CA GLU A 58 -3.79 21.60 -27.06
C GLU A 58 -3.42 21.66 -25.56
N LEU A 59 -2.13 21.60 -25.24
CA LEU A 59 -1.62 21.67 -23.86
C LEU A 59 -1.66 23.09 -23.29
N THR A 60 -1.11 24.06 -24.04
CA THR A 60 -0.89 25.44 -23.57
C THR A 60 -2.04 26.38 -23.91
N GLY A 61 -2.93 26.00 -24.85
CA GLY A 61 -3.92 26.91 -25.40
C GLY A 61 -3.37 27.98 -26.37
N ILE A 62 -2.04 28.11 -26.49
CA ILE A 62 -1.38 29.11 -27.33
C ILE A 62 -1.47 28.70 -28.79
N THR A 63 -2.11 29.55 -29.60
CA THR A 63 -2.36 29.25 -31.00
C THR A 63 -1.33 29.88 -31.95
N ASN A 64 -1.11 29.25 -33.10
CA ASN A 64 -0.27 29.81 -34.14
C ASN A 64 -0.72 31.22 -34.60
N ARG A 65 -2.01 31.56 -34.48
CA ARG A 65 -2.57 32.85 -34.83
C ARG A 65 -2.14 33.95 -33.82
N GLN A 66 -2.10 33.64 -32.53
CA GLN A 66 -1.65 34.55 -31.48
C GLN A 66 -0.15 34.82 -31.62
N ILE A 67 0.66 33.77 -31.73
CA ILE A 67 2.13 33.86 -31.74
C ILE A 67 2.68 34.56 -33.01
N ARG A 68 2.02 34.49 -34.15
CA ARG A 68 2.43 35.28 -35.35
C ARG A 68 2.46 36.77 -35.12
N LYS A 69 1.76 37.31 -34.15
CA LYS A 69 1.73 38.73 -33.79
C LYS A 69 2.68 39.08 -32.64
N ALA A 70 3.26 38.06 -32.01
CA ALA A 70 4.19 38.25 -30.90
C ALA A 70 5.57 38.72 -31.39
N THR A 71 6.34 39.29 -30.48
CA THR A 71 7.73 39.75 -30.75
C THR A 71 8.65 38.52 -30.90
N TYR A 72 9.74 38.69 -31.66
CA TYR A 72 10.77 37.66 -31.72
C TYR A 72 11.63 37.68 -30.44
N PHE A 73 12.29 36.53 -30.15
CA PHE A 73 13.16 36.44 -28.97
C PHE A 73 14.29 37.46 -28.98
N GLU A 74 14.82 37.81 -30.18
CA GLU A 74 15.84 38.80 -30.43
C GLU A 74 15.45 40.19 -29.88
N ASP A 75 14.16 40.54 -29.94
CA ASP A 75 13.65 41.85 -29.51
C ASP A 75 13.54 41.97 -27.96
N VAL A 76 13.32 40.84 -27.29
CA VAL A 76 13.14 40.79 -25.81
C VAL A 76 14.37 40.28 -25.08
N ALA A 77 15.36 39.70 -25.74
CA ALA A 77 16.53 39.06 -25.16
C ALA A 77 17.31 39.98 -24.22
N ALA A 78 17.53 41.25 -24.60
CA ALA A 78 18.20 42.27 -23.77
C ALA A 78 17.44 42.50 -22.44
N THR A 79 16.12 42.57 -22.51
CA THR A 79 15.26 42.77 -21.32
C THR A 79 15.31 41.57 -20.43
N ILE A 80 15.14 40.35 -20.98
CA ILE A 80 15.22 39.08 -20.24
C ILE A 80 16.60 38.93 -19.56
N TYR A 81 17.68 39.19 -20.29
CA TYR A 81 19.02 39.13 -19.75
C TYR A 81 19.21 40.11 -18.58
N ALA A 82 18.77 41.39 -18.74
CA ALA A 82 18.88 42.40 -17.72
C ALA A 82 18.06 42.09 -16.44
N ILE A 83 16.86 41.47 -16.59
CA ILE A 83 16.04 41.03 -15.44
C ILE A 83 16.76 39.93 -14.66
N LEU A 84 17.41 38.98 -15.34
CA LEU A 84 17.89 37.77 -14.73
C LEU A 84 19.33 37.87 -14.20
N GLN A 85 20.23 38.64 -14.81
CA GLN A 85 21.68 38.61 -14.57
C GLN A 85 22.10 38.83 -13.11
N ASP A 86 21.34 39.64 -12.35
CA ASP A 86 21.66 40.02 -10.95
C ASP A 86 20.67 39.41 -9.94
N THR A 87 19.98 38.32 -10.32
CA THR A 87 18.97 37.66 -9.49
C THR A 87 19.35 36.21 -9.19
N VAL A 88 18.65 35.63 -8.22
CA VAL A 88 18.67 34.17 -8.00
C VAL A 88 17.51 33.58 -8.81
N PHE A 89 17.84 32.69 -9.75
CA PHE A 89 16.87 32.06 -10.62
C PHE A 89 16.08 30.99 -9.85
N VAL A 90 14.77 30.98 -9.95
CA VAL A 90 13.89 30.00 -9.32
C VAL A 90 12.94 29.44 -10.38
N ALA A 91 12.82 28.14 -10.48
CA ALA A 91 11.86 27.51 -11.39
C ALA A 91 11.28 26.21 -10.81
N HIS A 92 10.14 25.80 -11.37
CA HIS A 92 9.53 24.51 -11.04
C HIS A 92 10.03 23.43 -12.01
N ASN A 93 11.20 22.85 -11.71
CA ASN A 93 12.08 22.03 -12.55
C ASN A 93 13.14 22.85 -13.32
N ILE A 94 13.99 23.51 -12.55
CA ILE A 94 15.04 24.41 -13.05
C ILE A 94 15.93 23.84 -14.17
N ASN A 95 16.07 22.51 -14.22
CA ASN A 95 16.88 21.85 -15.25
C ASN A 95 16.24 21.89 -16.65
N PHE A 96 14.99 22.33 -16.78
CA PHE A 96 14.35 22.61 -18.05
C PHE A 96 14.50 24.09 -18.44
N ASP A 97 14.04 25.02 -17.57
CA ASP A 97 13.88 26.43 -17.90
C ASP A 97 15.21 27.14 -18.13
N LEU A 98 16.15 27.05 -17.17
CA LEU A 98 17.40 27.78 -17.26
C LEU A 98 18.31 27.33 -18.41
N PRO A 99 18.49 26.03 -18.72
CA PRO A 99 19.21 25.62 -19.92
C PRO A 99 18.55 26.05 -21.21
N PHE A 100 17.19 26.09 -21.25
CA PHE A 100 16.45 26.52 -22.43
C PHE A 100 16.65 28.02 -22.70
N ILE A 101 16.51 28.85 -21.66
CA ILE A 101 16.75 30.30 -21.73
C ILE A 101 18.20 30.59 -22.16
N ASN A 102 19.19 29.88 -21.59
CA ASN A 102 20.58 30.05 -21.96
C ASN A 102 20.83 29.70 -23.44
N SER A 103 20.22 28.64 -23.94
CA SER A 103 20.34 28.28 -25.37
C SER A 103 19.74 29.35 -26.31
N GLU A 104 18.60 29.95 -25.94
CA GLU A 104 18.02 31.03 -26.72
C GLU A 104 18.87 32.35 -26.66
N LEU A 105 19.43 32.66 -25.47
CA LEU A 105 20.32 33.80 -25.30
C LEU A 105 21.61 33.64 -26.13
N GLU A 106 22.25 32.50 -26.05
CA GLU A 106 23.45 32.19 -26.84
C GLU A 106 23.16 32.24 -28.36
N ARG A 107 22.02 31.77 -28.79
CA ARG A 107 21.59 31.80 -30.19
C ARG A 107 21.54 33.26 -30.74
N VAL A 108 21.17 34.22 -29.91
CA VAL A 108 21.10 35.66 -30.33
C VAL A 108 22.32 36.46 -29.92
N GLY A 109 23.39 35.80 -29.47
CA GLY A 109 24.71 36.43 -29.21
C GLY A 109 24.89 36.98 -27.77
N TYR A 110 23.98 36.67 -26.84
CA TYR A 110 24.19 36.96 -25.42
C TYR A 110 24.97 35.82 -24.73
N PRO A 111 25.79 36.13 -23.71
CA PRO A 111 26.44 35.06 -22.92
C PRO A 111 25.42 34.28 -22.10
N ALA A 112 25.73 33.02 -21.81
CA ALA A 112 24.93 32.21 -20.88
C ALA A 112 24.87 32.87 -19.51
N LEU A 113 23.71 32.83 -18.87
CA LEU A 113 23.52 33.28 -17.49
C LEU A 113 24.19 32.33 -16.50
N MET A 114 25.25 32.82 -15.85
CA MET A 114 25.98 32.08 -14.80
C MET A 114 25.50 32.51 -13.41
N ILE A 115 24.22 32.30 -13.14
CA ILE A 115 23.53 32.78 -11.94
C ILE A 115 23.15 31.62 -11.01
N LYS A 116 22.92 31.93 -9.73
CA LYS A 116 22.45 30.95 -8.74
C LYS A 116 21.06 30.47 -9.09
N GLY A 117 20.78 29.19 -8.79
CA GLY A 117 19.51 28.59 -9.13
C GLY A 117 18.90 27.73 -8.02
N ILE A 118 17.58 27.81 -7.87
CA ILE A 118 16.79 27.06 -6.89
C ILE A 118 15.70 26.28 -7.61
N ASP A 119 15.57 25.00 -7.27
CA ASP A 119 14.53 24.11 -7.79
C ASP A 119 13.36 23.97 -6.80
N THR A 120 12.16 24.46 -7.17
CA THR A 120 11.00 24.41 -6.28
C THR A 120 10.37 23.01 -6.20
N VAL A 121 10.60 22.11 -7.17
CA VAL A 121 10.17 20.70 -7.08
C VAL A 121 10.94 20.03 -5.96
N GLN A 122 12.27 20.13 -5.98
CA GLN A 122 13.12 19.54 -4.94
C GLN A 122 12.84 20.16 -3.57
N LEU A 123 12.68 21.49 -3.52
CA LEU A 123 12.36 22.19 -2.29
C LEU A 123 11.00 21.76 -1.71
N SER A 124 9.99 21.56 -2.57
CA SER A 124 8.69 21.02 -2.17
C SER A 124 8.78 19.59 -1.66
N GLN A 125 9.59 18.74 -2.30
CA GLN A 125 9.83 17.36 -1.82
C GLN A 125 10.41 17.34 -0.41
N ILE A 126 11.21 18.29 -0.04
CA ILE A 126 11.83 18.41 1.27
C ILE A 126 10.86 19.00 2.30
N LEU A 127 10.27 20.16 2.00
CA LEU A 127 9.50 20.95 2.97
C LEU A 127 8.03 20.56 3.07
N LEU A 128 7.52 19.81 2.09
CA LEU A 128 6.18 19.26 2.06
C LEU A 128 6.24 17.72 1.92
N PRO A 129 6.90 16.99 2.85
CA PRO A 129 7.22 15.58 2.70
C PRO A 129 6.01 14.67 2.54
N THR A 130 4.81 15.11 2.98
CA THR A 130 3.55 14.36 2.94
C THR A 130 2.66 14.74 1.76
N SER A 131 3.12 15.63 0.86
CA SER A 131 2.34 16.02 -0.31
C SER A 131 2.06 14.82 -1.24
N PRO A 132 0.83 14.70 -1.77
CA PRO A 132 0.46 13.59 -2.65
C PRO A 132 1.15 13.66 -4.03
N SER A 133 1.55 14.84 -4.46
CA SER A 133 2.21 15.11 -5.74
C SER A 133 3.09 16.37 -5.63
N PHE A 134 4.07 16.46 -6.52
CA PHE A 134 4.95 17.64 -6.62
C PHE A 134 4.83 18.34 -7.98
N LYS A 135 3.76 18.08 -8.72
CA LYS A 135 3.40 18.86 -9.91
C LYS A 135 2.80 20.19 -9.47
N LEU A 136 3.10 21.28 -10.17
CA LEU A 136 2.64 22.62 -9.82
C LEU A 136 1.11 22.71 -9.64
N LYS A 137 0.35 22.16 -10.59
CA LYS A 137 -1.11 22.10 -10.53
C LYS A 137 -1.63 21.37 -9.27
N ASP A 138 -1.01 20.24 -8.91
CA ASP A 138 -1.46 19.47 -7.74
C ASP A 138 -1.07 20.17 -6.44
N LEU A 139 0.12 20.80 -6.40
CA LEU A 139 0.57 21.58 -5.25
C LEU A 139 -0.28 22.83 -5.05
N SER A 140 -0.66 23.53 -6.12
CA SER A 140 -1.54 24.72 -6.00
C SER A 140 -2.89 24.35 -5.40
N GLN A 141 -3.50 23.24 -5.83
CA GLN A 141 -4.74 22.72 -5.24
C GLN A 141 -4.55 22.30 -3.78
N TYR A 142 -3.46 21.59 -3.48
CA TYR A 142 -3.16 21.10 -2.12
C TYR A 142 -2.96 22.25 -1.11
N LEU A 143 -2.38 23.37 -1.57
CA LEU A 143 -2.11 24.56 -0.75
C LEU A 143 -3.19 25.65 -0.87
N ASN A 144 -4.26 25.41 -1.66
CA ASN A 144 -5.31 26.39 -1.98
C ASN A 144 -4.74 27.70 -2.58
N LEU A 145 -3.74 27.59 -3.45
CA LEU A 145 -3.22 28.71 -4.22
C LEU A 145 -4.07 28.92 -5.47
N THR A 146 -4.28 30.18 -5.86
CA THR A 146 -5.08 30.51 -7.05
C THR A 146 -4.28 30.21 -8.32
N HIS A 147 -4.76 29.32 -9.15
CA HIS A 147 -4.13 28.92 -10.41
C HIS A 147 -5.14 29.04 -11.55
N GLU A 148 -5.25 30.26 -12.14
CA GLU A 148 -6.31 30.61 -13.08
C GLU A 148 -6.15 29.95 -14.44
N ASN A 149 -4.93 29.98 -15.01
CA ASN A 149 -4.63 29.49 -16.34
C ASN A 149 -3.42 28.53 -16.34
N PRO A 150 -3.56 27.25 -15.97
CA PRO A 150 -2.48 26.26 -16.04
C PRO A 150 -1.91 26.15 -17.46
N HIS A 151 -0.59 25.99 -17.58
CA HIS A 151 0.15 25.95 -18.83
C HIS A 151 0.21 27.29 -19.61
N HIS A 152 0.21 28.39 -18.85
CA HIS A 152 0.58 29.71 -19.32
C HIS A 152 1.73 30.20 -18.48
N ALA A 153 2.86 30.59 -19.08
CA ALA A 153 4.10 30.92 -18.38
C ALA A 153 3.95 32.05 -17.34
N ASP A 154 3.11 33.05 -17.59
CA ASP A 154 2.81 34.12 -16.63
C ASP A 154 2.06 33.62 -15.40
N SER A 155 1.03 32.80 -15.61
CA SER A 155 0.24 32.16 -14.55
C SER A 155 1.09 31.17 -13.75
N ASP A 156 1.85 30.31 -14.42
CA ASP A 156 2.68 29.27 -13.79
C ASP A 156 3.85 29.90 -13.01
N ALA A 157 4.50 30.97 -13.53
CA ALA A 157 5.49 31.74 -12.80
C ALA A 157 4.89 32.41 -11.55
N HIS A 158 3.66 32.95 -11.63
CA HIS A 158 2.99 33.57 -10.48
C HIS A 158 2.68 32.56 -9.36
N VAL A 159 2.07 31.43 -9.72
CA VAL A 159 1.78 30.35 -8.76
C VAL A 159 3.06 29.76 -8.19
N THR A 160 4.11 29.62 -9.01
CA THR A 160 5.44 29.17 -8.54
C THR A 160 6.05 30.18 -7.56
N ALA A 161 5.83 31.50 -7.75
CA ALA A 161 6.28 32.53 -6.81
C ALA A 161 5.52 32.45 -5.47
N GLU A 162 4.21 32.25 -5.49
CA GLU A 162 3.42 32.04 -4.27
C GLU A 162 3.85 30.76 -3.54
N LEU A 163 4.05 29.66 -4.28
CA LEU A 163 4.59 28.41 -3.75
C LEU A 163 5.96 28.63 -3.12
N PHE A 164 6.86 29.32 -3.80
CA PHE A 164 8.21 29.60 -3.28
C PHE A 164 8.17 30.42 -1.99
N ILE A 165 7.34 31.46 -1.91
CA ILE A 165 7.12 32.24 -0.68
C ILE A 165 6.60 31.35 0.45
N TYR A 166 5.65 30.46 0.16
CA TYR A 166 5.15 29.49 1.12
C TYR A 166 6.26 28.57 1.62
N LEU A 167 7.08 28.03 0.71
CA LEU A 167 8.19 27.15 1.05
C LEU A 167 9.25 27.86 1.90
N LEU A 168 9.54 29.14 1.64
CA LEU A 168 10.45 29.93 2.46
C LEU A 168 9.93 30.08 3.90
N LYS A 169 8.63 30.31 4.10
CA LYS A 169 8.00 30.34 5.43
C LYS A 169 8.12 28.97 6.13
N ARG A 170 7.87 27.87 5.40
CA ARG A 170 8.04 26.52 5.94
C ARG A 170 9.48 26.22 6.33
N LEU A 171 10.46 26.73 5.58
CA LEU A 171 11.88 26.58 5.91
C LEU A 171 12.23 27.27 7.24
N GLU A 172 11.64 28.44 7.51
CA GLU A 172 11.81 29.15 8.78
C GLU A 172 11.27 28.35 10.00
N GLU A 173 10.31 27.44 9.79
CA GLU A 173 9.73 26.59 10.84
C GLU A 173 10.60 25.35 11.17
N ILE A 174 11.58 24.99 10.32
CA ILE A 174 12.41 23.81 10.56
C ILE A 174 13.34 24.02 11.76
N PRO A 175 13.37 23.09 12.75
CA PRO A 175 14.26 23.19 13.91
C PRO A 175 15.75 23.24 13.55
N SER A 176 16.56 23.91 14.36
CA SER A 176 17.99 24.11 14.10
C SER A 176 18.76 22.79 14.02
N GLU A 177 18.43 21.81 14.83
CA GLU A 177 19.03 20.47 14.83
C GLU A 177 18.71 19.70 13.54
N THR A 178 17.49 19.82 13.05
CA THR A 178 17.08 19.27 11.76
C THR A 178 17.86 19.94 10.61
N LEU A 179 17.98 21.28 10.64
CA LEU A 179 18.75 22.02 9.66
C LEU A 179 20.25 21.64 9.68
N PHE A 180 20.81 21.37 10.86
CA PHE A 180 22.17 20.88 11.00
C PHE A 180 22.41 19.56 10.25
N GLU A 181 21.52 18.57 10.45
CA GLU A 181 21.62 17.28 9.75
C GLU A 181 21.34 17.42 8.25
N ILE A 182 20.41 18.30 7.84
CA ILE A 182 20.17 18.63 6.43
C ILE A 182 21.43 19.20 5.78
N ASN A 183 22.09 20.17 6.42
CA ASN A 183 23.29 20.79 5.86
C ASN A 183 24.42 19.77 5.59
N ARG A 184 24.55 18.71 6.40
CA ARG A 184 25.52 17.63 6.15
C ARG A 184 25.25 16.86 4.85
N LEU A 185 24.01 16.84 4.39
CA LEU A 185 23.55 16.13 3.19
C LEU A 185 23.29 17.07 2.02
N SER A 186 23.30 18.38 2.24
CA SER A 186 22.86 19.41 1.29
C SER A 186 23.73 19.53 0.04
N SER A 187 24.96 19.01 0.06
CA SER A 187 25.85 18.99 -1.12
C SER A 187 25.30 18.19 -2.31
N PHE A 188 24.30 17.34 -2.07
CA PHE A 188 23.59 16.56 -3.09
C PHE A 188 22.36 17.26 -3.65
N LEU A 189 21.99 18.44 -3.12
CA LEU A 189 20.84 19.20 -3.62
C LEU A 189 21.19 19.87 -4.96
N LEU A 190 20.16 20.09 -5.75
CA LEU A 190 20.28 20.70 -7.07
C LEU A 190 20.77 22.15 -6.96
N ARG A 191 21.77 22.49 -7.74
CA ARG A 191 22.35 23.83 -7.86
C ARG A 191 22.61 24.47 -6.50
N ASP A 192 22.06 25.67 -6.26
CA ASP A 192 22.31 26.47 -5.07
C ASP A 192 21.21 26.34 -4.01
N THR A 193 20.28 25.37 -4.17
CA THR A 193 19.19 25.09 -3.19
C THR A 193 19.75 24.86 -1.78
N LYS A 194 20.97 24.31 -1.65
CA LYS A 194 21.68 24.13 -0.37
C LYS A 194 21.86 25.43 0.42
N GLU A 195 22.05 26.58 -0.27
CA GLU A 195 22.31 27.84 0.40
C GLU A 195 21.12 28.30 1.25
N LEU A 196 19.89 28.00 0.82
CA LEU A 196 18.70 28.30 1.62
C LEU A 196 18.74 27.63 3.00
N PHE A 197 19.17 26.37 3.06
CA PHE A 197 19.27 25.61 4.32
C PHE A 197 20.43 26.08 5.17
N THR A 198 21.55 26.44 4.55
CA THR A 198 22.73 26.99 5.25
C THR A 198 22.41 28.35 5.88
N ASP A 199 21.77 29.23 5.13
CA ASP A 199 21.34 30.54 5.61
C ASP A 199 20.33 30.41 6.75
N ALA A 200 19.31 29.55 6.59
CA ALA A 200 18.31 29.32 7.61
C ALA A 200 18.94 28.80 8.91
N TYR A 201 19.89 27.88 8.83
CA TYR A 201 20.65 27.37 9.98
C TYR A 201 21.43 28.48 10.66
N GLY A 202 22.15 29.29 9.88
CA GLY A 202 22.95 30.41 10.41
C GLY A 202 22.10 31.44 11.18
N ILE A 203 20.92 31.78 10.64
CA ILE A 203 19.97 32.70 11.31
C ILE A 203 19.48 32.11 12.64
N LYS A 204 19.10 30.81 12.66
CA LYS A 204 18.62 30.17 13.88
C LYS A 204 19.70 30.04 14.96
N GLN A 205 20.93 29.75 14.56
CA GLN A 205 22.08 29.74 15.46
C GLN A 205 22.33 31.11 16.10
N ALA A 206 22.27 32.18 15.29
CA ALA A 206 22.44 33.54 15.79
C ALA A 206 21.34 33.97 16.76
N ASN A 207 20.10 33.54 16.53
CA ASN A 207 18.94 33.89 17.35
C ASN A 207 18.74 32.99 18.56
N GLN A 208 19.52 31.92 18.73
CA GLN A 208 19.37 30.90 19.80
C GLN A 208 17.93 30.41 19.94
N GLU A 209 17.25 30.16 18.80
CA GLU A 209 15.85 29.73 18.80
C GLU A 209 15.66 28.42 19.56
N ARG A 210 14.68 28.38 20.47
CA ARG A 210 14.30 27.21 21.23
C ARG A 210 13.32 26.34 20.44
N LEU A 211 13.37 25.03 20.68
CA LEU A 211 12.36 24.12 20.17
C LEU A 211 10.96 24.49 20.68
N SER A 212 9.93 24.16 19.91
CA SER A 212 8.56 24.26 20.39
C SER A 212 8.32 23.29 21.56
N ASP A 213 7.38 23.63 22.46
CA ASP A 213 7.01 22.77 23.60
C ASP A 213 6.47 21.40 23.17
N GLU A 214 6.02 21.29 21.91
CA GLU A 214 5.53 20.04 21.31
C GLU A 214 6.65 19.15 20.77
N GLN A 215 7.90 19.60 20.79
CA GLN A 215 9.04 18.88 20.24
C GLN A 215 10.08 18.56 21.32
N HIS A 216 10.91 17.57 21.07
CA HIS A 216 12.05 17.20 21.89
C HIS A 216 13.16 16.56 21.02
N ILE A 217 14.37 16.54 21.52
CA ILE A 217 15.54 15.96 20.85
C ILE A 217 15.87 14.63 21.50
N VAL A 218 15.99 13.58 20.70
CA VAL A 218 16.53 12.29 21.11
C VAL A 218 17.57 11.84 20.10
N GLY A 219 18.78 11.54 20.57
CA GLY A 219 19.86 11.09 19.71
C GLY A 219 20.23 12.06 18.56
N GLY A 220 19.91 13.37 18.72
CA GLY A 220 20.09 14.38 17.69
C GLY A 220 19.02 14.36 16.59
N LEU A 221 17.89 13.66 16.80
CA LEU A 221 16.70 13.75 15.98
C LEU A 221 15.65 14.58 16.70
N VAL A 222 14.99 15.48 15.99
CA VAL A 222 13.83 16.22 16.52
C VAL A 222 12.57 15.39 16.28
N LEU A 223 11.82 15.13 17.33
CA LEU A 223 10.61 14.33 17.33
C LEU A 223 9.45 15.10 17.98
N GLN A 224 8.20 14.81 17.58
CA GLN A 224 7.01 15.32 18.24
C GLN A 224 6.79 14.60 19.57
N ARG A 225 6.38 15.34 20.59
CA ARG A 225 5.96 14.76 21.86
C ARG A 225 4.59 14.10 21.70
N SER A 226 4.48 12.86 22.13
CA SER A 226 3.20 12.17 22.23
C SER A 226 2.40 12.80 23.38
N LYS A 227 1.29 13.47 23.08
CA LYS A 227 0.35 13.93 24.11
C LYS A 227 -0.53 12.76 24.51
N GLN A 228 -0.58 12.42 25.80
CA GLN A 228 -1.61 11.54 26.32
C GLN A 228 -2.98 12.21 26.10
N GLN A 229 -3.88 11.49 25.45
CA GLN A 229 -5.23 12.00 25.24
C GLN A 229 -6.02 11.87 26.53
N THR A 230 -6.46 13.00 27.07
CA THR A 230 -7.37 13.03 28.22
C THR A 230 -8.81 12.88 27.71
N PHE A 231 -9.52 11.92 28.29
CA PHE A 231 -10.94 11.71 27.99
C PHE A 231 -11.79 12.76 28.70
N ASN A 232 -12.70 13.39 27.95
CA ASN A 232 -13.77 14.18 28.55
C ASN A 232 -14.84 13.23 29.11
N LEU A 233 -15.16 13.35 30.39
CA LEU A 233 -16.11 12.50 31.11
C LEU A 233 -17.59 12.83 30.85
N ILE A 234 -17.94 13.53 29.80
CA ILE A 234 -19.34 13.82 29.45
C ILE A 234 -19.89 12.63 28.66
N ASN A 235 -20.79 11.86 29.28
CA ASN A 235 -21.48 10.74 28.60
C ASN A 235 -22.69 11.24 27.83
N TYR A 236 -22.58 11.26 26.51
CA TYR A 236 -23.72 11.46 25.62
C TYR A 236 -24.43 10.11 25.38
N GLU A 237 -25.77 10.14 25.42
CA GLU A 237 -26.56 8.94 25.09
C GLU A 237 -26.73 8.81 23.58
N TYR A 238 -26.74 7.54 23.11
CA TYR A 238 -26.99 7.25 21.70
C TYR A 238 -28.42 7.66 21.30
N PRO A 239 -28.63 8.41 20.20
CA PRO A 239 -29.95 8.85 19.75
C PRO A 239 -30.79 7.67 19.27
N GLU A 240 -31.85 7.35 20.00
CA GLU A 240 -32.71 6.19 19.69
C GLU A 240 -33.74 6.51 18.59
N ASN A 241 -34.22 7.74 18.53
CA ASN A 241 -35.23 8.14 17.55
C ASN A 241 -34.63 8.71 16.26
N GLU A 242 -35.44 8.65 15.16
CA GLU A 242 -34.99 9.10 13.84
C GLU A 242 -34.70 10.60 13.78
N THR A 243 -35.48 11.41 14.48
CA THR A 243 -35.38 12.87 14.48
C THR A 243 -34.01 13.32 15.04
N ASP A 244 -33.56 12.71 16.12
CA ASP A 244 -32.27 13.06 16.73
C ASP A 244 -31.09 12.53 15.93
N LYS A 245 -31.23 11.38 15.24
CA LYS A 245 -30.22 10.91 14.28
C LYS A 245 -30.10 11.84 13.08
N LYS A 246 -31.24 12.34 12.55
CA LYS A 246 -31.23 13.32 11.46
C LYS A 246 -30.50 14.60 11.85
N LYS A 247 -30.71 15.13 13.06
CA LYS A 247 -29.98 16.31 13.55
C LYS A 247 -28.46 16.13 13.52
N ILE A 248 -27.98 14.92 13.73
CA ILE A 248 -26.54 14.60 13.70
C ILE A 248 -26.04 14.47 12.25
N ILE A 249 -26.80 13.85 11.35
CA ILE A 249 -26.36 13.46 10.01
C ILE A 249 -26.61 14.57 8.98
N GLU A 250 -27.84 15.12 8.92
CA GLU A 250 -28.29 16.05 7.87
C GLU A 250 -27.48 17.37 7.75
N PRO A 251 -26.82 17.92 8.77
CA PRO A 251 -26.00 19.10 8.60
C PRO A 251 -24.83 18.91 7.63
N GLN A 252 -24.39 17.69 7.40
CA GLN A 252 -23.21 17.37 6.58
C GLN A 252 -23.49 16.35 5.45
N LEU A 253 -24.52 15.50 5.61
CA LEU A 253 -24.78 14.35 4.75
C LEU A 253 -26.27 14.13 4.51
N SER A 254 -26.61 13.52 3.38
CA SER A 254 -28.00 13.10 3.10
C SER A 254 -28.42 11.94 4.00
N TRP A 255 -29.68 12.00 4.48
CA TRP A 255 -30.29 10.94 5.28
C TRP A 255 -30.48 9.64 4.49
N ARG A 256 -30.16 8.52 5.14
CA ARG A 256 -30.34 7.16 4.59
C ARG A 256 -30.95 6.25 5.66
N SER A 257 -32.18 5.78 5.43
CA SER A 257 -32.92 4.94 6.40
C SER A 257 -32.21 3.62 6.71
N GLU A 258 -31.61 2.97 5.71
CA GLU A 258 -30.89 1.71 5.90
C GLU A 258 -29.59 1.90 6.72
N GLN A 259 -28.93 3.06 6.61
CA GLN A 259 -27.81 3.41 7.48
C GLN A 259 -28.25 3.54 8.93
N ALA A 260 -29.38 4.20 9.17
CA ALA A 260 -29.94 4.34 10.52
C ALA A 260 -30.34 2.99 11.13
N LYS A 261 -30.93 2.08 10.33
CA LYS A 261 -31.18 0.70 10.78
C LYS A 261 -29.89 -0.03 11.17
N MET A 262 -28.81 0.11 10.38
CA MET A 262 -27.52 -0.45 10.72
C MET A 262 -26.98 0.08 12.05
N MET A 263 -27.08 1.42 12.24
CA MET A 263 -26.68 2.05 13.49
C MET A 263 -27.44 1.46 14.68
N ASP A 264 -28.76 1.26 14.57
CA ASP A 264 -29.58 0.71 15.64
C ASP A 264 -29.27 -0.77 15.90
N LEU A 265 -29.06 -1.56 14.87
CA LEU A 265 -28.67 -2.97 15.00
C LEU A 265 -27.38 -3.10 15.82
N ILE A 266 -26.37 -2.29 15.53
CA ILE A 266 -25.09 -2.30 16.24
C ILE A 266 -25.25 -1.76 17.66
N ALA A 267 -25.92 -0.62 17.85
CA ALA A 267 -26.14 -0.05 19.18
C ALA A 267 -26.91 -1.00 20.12
N ASN A 268 -27.93 -1.70 19.59
CA ASN A 268 -28.67 -2.69 20.34
C ASN A 268 -27.86 -3.97 20.60
N HIS A 269 -27.05 -4.37 19.63
CA HIS A 269 -26.18 -5.55 19.81
C HIS A 269 -25.16 -5.33 20.93
N LEU A 270 -24.53 -4.18 20.98
CA LEU A 270 -23.59 -3.80 22.05
C LEU A 270 -24.21 -3.78 23.47
N LYS A 271 -25.55 -3.76 23.57
CA LYS A 271 -26.31 -3.85 24.83
C LYS A 271 -26.86 -5.27 25.06
N SER A 272 -26.78 -6.17 24.07
CA SER A 272 -27.43 -7.49 24.09
C SER A 272 -26.58 -8.53 24.81
N ARG A 273 -27.20 -9.72 25.07
CA ARG A 273 -26.49 -10.92 25.54
C ARG A 273 -26.00 -11.80 24.38
N LYS A 274 -26.38 -11.50 23.15
CA LYS A 274 -25.91 -12.22 21.95
C LYS A 274 -24.50 -11.77 21.65
N ARG A 275 -23.61 -12.73 21.41
CA ARG A 275 -22.20 -12.42 21.18
C ARG A 275 -21.92 -11.97 19.75
N THR A 276 -22.61 -12.53 18.76
CA THR A 276 -22.28 -12.35 17.34
C THR A 276 -23.40 -11.73 16.54
N LEU A 277 -23.07 -10.68 15.76
CA LEU A 277 -23.95 -10.01 14.80
C LEU A 277 -23.29 -9.98 13.41
N ILE A 278 -24.00 -10.47 12.39
CA ILE A 278 -23.57 -10.45 10.99
C ILE A 278 -24.53 -9.56 10.22
N ILE A 279 -24.03 -8.53 9.55
CA ILE A 279 -24.83 -7.57 8.77
C ILE A 279 -24.33 -7.56 7.32
N GLU A 280 -25.15 -8.07 6.38
CA GLU A 280 -24.94 -7.79 4.97
C GLU A 280 -25.51 -6.40 4.66
N ALA A 281 -24.62 -5.50 4.28
CA ALA A 281 -24.92 -4.09 4.05
C ALA A 281 -24.42 -3.69 2.64
N PRO A 282 -25.30 -3.53 1.65
CA PRO A 282 -24.92 -3.19 0.28
C PRO A 282 -24.06 -1.93 0.17
N THR A 283 -23.34 -1.80 -0.93
CA THR A 283 -22.58 -0.56 -1.24
C THR A 283 -23.53 0.64 -1.25
N GLY A 284 -23.02 1.83 -0.92
CA GLY A 284 -23.81 3.06 -0.97
C GLY A 284 -24.68 3.36 0.25
N ILE A 285 -24.92 2.43 1.17
CA ILE A 285 -25.71 2.73 2.38
C ILE A 285 -24.97 3.58 3.41
N GLY A 286 -23.63 3.71 3.31
CA GLY A 286 -22.82 4.42 4.29
C GLY A 286 -22.37 3.54 5.46
N LYS A 287 -21.97 2.29 5.20
CA LYS A 287 -21.51 1.30 6.21
C LYS A 287 -20.58 1.89 7.26
N THR A 288 -19.56 2.63 6.82
CA THR A 288 -18.51 3.16 7.70
C THR A 288 -19.09 4.02 8.83
N LEU A 289 -19.93 5.00 8.52
CA LEU A 289 -20.60 5.80 9.55
C LEU A 289 -21.68 5.00 10.27
N GLY A 290 -22.31 4.03 9.58
CA GLY A 290 -23.27 3.12 10.16
C GLY A 290 -22.74 2.34 11.36
N TYR A 291 -21.46 1.97 11.38
CA TYR A 291 -20.83 1.35 12.53
C TYR A 291 -20.01 2.31 13.40
N LEU A 292 -19.40 3.37 12.85
CA LEU A 292 -18.59 4.31 13.62
C LEU A 292 -19.41 5.14 14.62
N ILE A 293 -20.60 5.60 14.23
CA ILE A 293 -21.45 6.43 15.11
C ILE A 293 -21.82 5.64 16.38
N PRO A 294 -22.49 4.46 16.32
CA PRO A 294 -22.79 3.72 17.53
C PRO A 294 -21.53 3.29 18.30
N ALA A 295 -20.43 2.97 17.62
CA ALA A 295 -19.16 2.67 18.24
C ALA A 295 -18.62 3.84 19.07
N ALA A 296 -18.67 5.07 18.54
CA ALA A 296 -18.21 6.26 19.24
C ALA A 296 -19.03 6.55 20.51
N TYR A 297 -20.35 6.40 20.45
CA TYR A 297 -21.20 6.54 21.63
C TYR A 297 -20.92 5.47 22.69
N TYR A 298 -20.68 4.23 22.27
CA TYR A 298 -20.36 3.14 23.19
C TYR A 298 -18.99 3.33 23.85
N ALA A 299 -17.99 3.79 23.08
CA ALA A 299 -16.63 3.99 23.51
C ALA A 299 -16.47 5.06 24.63
N GLN A 300 -17.40 6.04 24.73
CA GLN A 300 -17.41 7.03 25.83
C GLN A 300 -17.51 6.41 27.23
N LYS A 301 -18.08 5.20 27.34
CA LYS A 301 -18.29 4.51 28.63
C LYS A 301 -17.04 3.76 29.10
N GLN A 302 -15.86 4.23 28.77
CA GLN A 302 -14.59 3.55 29.04
C GLN A 302 -14.52 2.12 28.47
N LYS A 303 -15.20 1.91 27.34
CA LYS A 303 -15.20 0.68 26.57
C LYS A 303 -14.28 0.83 25.37
N GLN A 304 -13.58 -0.24 25.04
CA GLN A 304 -12.72 -0.25 23.86
C GLN A 304 -13.40 -0.97 22.70
N ILE A 305 -13.28 -0.41 21.50
CA ILE A 305 -13.74 -1.02 20.26
C ILE A 305 -12.56 -1.13 19.29
N VAL A 306 -12.32 -2.34 18.81
CA VAL A 306 -11.34 -2.63 17.77
C VAL A 306 -12.09 -2.76 16.45
N ILE A 307 -11.68 -1.99 15.45
CA ILE A 307 -12.28 -2.01 14.11
C ILE A 307 -11.22 -2.52 13.15
N SER A 308 -11.47 -3.70 12.59
CA SER A 308 -10.58 -4.36 11.63
C SER A 308 -11.12 -4.21 10.21
N SER A 309 -10.30 -3.70 9.29
CA SER A 309 -10.62 -3.54 7.88
C SER A 309 -9.79 -4.49 7.00
N ALA A 310 -10.25 -4.76 5.77
CA ALA A 310 -9.59 -5.72 4.90
C ALA A 310 -8.19 -5.26 4.43
N THR A 311 -7.97 -3.95 4.26
CA THR A 311 -6.73 -3.40 3.70
C THR A 311 -6.19 -2.22 4.50
N THR A 312 -4.88 -1.96 4.39
CA THR A 312 -4.24 -0.77 4.97
C THR A 312 -4.77 0.53 4.34
N LEU A 313 -5.23 0.49 3.10
CA LEU A 313 -5.85 1.65 2.44
C LEU A 313 -7.16 2.04 3.12
N LEU A 314 -8.07 1.08 3.33
CA LEU A 314 -9.33 1.29 4.06
C LEU A 314 -9.06 1.77 5.50
N GLN A 315 -8.08 1.17 6.17
CA GLN A 315 -7.63 1.61 7.50
C GLN A 315 -7.16 3.08 7.51
N THR A 316 -6.42 3.48 6.48
CA THR A 316 -5.96 4.87 6.33
C THR A 316 -7.12 5.83 6.05
N GLN A 317 -8.13 5.41 5.27
CA GLN A 317 -9.36 6.17 5.03
C GLN A 317 -10.17 6.34 6.32
N LEU A 318 -10.28 5.31 7.14
CA LEU A 318 -10.93 5.41 8.47
C LEU A 318 -10.28 6.48 9.33
N MET A 319 -8.94 6.52 9.39
CA MET A 319 -8.21 7.47 10.22
C MET A 319 -8.24 8.90 9.66
N ASN A 320 -8.04 9.08 8.36
CA ASN A 320 -7.80 10.38 7.75
C ASN A 320 -9.05 11.06 7.16
N GLN A 321 -10.12 10.30 6.92
CA GLN A 321 -11.37 10.83 6.33
C GLN A 321 -12.57 10.57 7.25
N SER A 322 -12.80 9.32 7.65
CA SER A 322 -14.00 8.94 8.39
C SER A 322 -13.99 9.47 9.83
N LEU A 323 -12.88 9.40 10.54
CA LEU A 323 -12.75 9.93 11.91
C LEU A 323 -12.89 11.46 11.97
N PRO A 324 -12.26 12.27 11.10
CA PRO A 324 -12.50 13.70 11.05
C PRO A 324 -13.96 14.07 10.72
N LEU A 325 -14.61 13.33 9.81
CA LEU A 325 -16.02 13.52 9.50
C LEU A 325 -16.90 13.17 10.71
N LEU A 326 -16.65 12.03 11.35
CA LEU A 326 -17.33 11.62 12.58
C LEU A 326 -17.25 12.70 13.65
N ASN A 327 -16.07 13.30 13.87
CA ASN A 327 -15.86 14.37 14.83
C ASN A 327 -16.52 15.72 14.47
N LYS A 328 -16.93 15.90 13.21
CA LYS A 328 -17.77 17.04 12.80
C LYS A 328 -19.26 16.78 13.02
N LEU A 329 -19.66 15.51 12.97
CA LEU A 329 -21.07 15.09 13.13
C LEU A 329 -21.46 15.01 14.61
N LEU A 330 -20.57 14.50 15.46
CA LEU A 330 -20.87 14.22 16.86
C LEU A 330 -20.72 15.47 17.74
N PRO A 331 -21.54 15.59 18.83
CA PRO A 331 -21.41 16.69 19.80
C PRO A 331 -20.18 16.57 20.69
N PHE A 332 -19.37 15.52 20.53
CA PHE A 332 -18.14 15.24 21.27
C PHE A 332 -17.03 14.77 20.35
N ARG A 333 -15.80 14.87 20.80
CA ARG A 333 -14.64 14.38 20.04
C ARG A 333 -14.29 12.96 20.40
N THR A 334 -14.10 12.14 19.41
CA THR A 334 -13.63 10.76 19.51
C THR A 334 -12.19 10.68 19.03
N SER A 335 -11.35 10.01 19.82
CA SER A 335 -9.97 9.73 19.44
C SER A 335 -9.81 8.26 19.02
N ALA A 336 -8.91 8.02 18.11
CA ALA A 336 -8.55 6.69 17.69
C ALA A 336 -7.06 6.59 17.38
N ILE A 337 -6.51 5.38 17.47
CA ILE A 337 -5.18 5.05 16.95
C ILE A 337 -5.30 4.06 15.80
N SER A 338 -4.27 4.03 14.95
CA SER A 338 -4.19 3.11 13.80
C SER A 338 -2.97 2.21 13.94
N LEU A 339 -3.19 0.89 14.01
CA LEU A 339 -2.15 -0.12 14.15
C LEU A 339 -1.94 -0.85 12.84
N LYS A 340 -0.76 -0.70 12.26
CA LYS A 340 -0.32 -1.39 11.04
C LYS A 340 0.83 -2.36 11.33
N GLY A 341 1.17 -3.20 10.37
CA GLY A 341 2.36 -4.04 10.47
C GLY A 341 3.63 -3.21 10.70
N SER A 342 4.57 -3.75 11.47
CA SER A 342 5.78 -3.02 11.89
C SER A 342 6.60 -2.42 10.74
N ASN A 343 6.61 -3.05 9.58
CA ASN A 343 7.31 -2.58 8.39
C ASN A 343 6.74 -1.28 7.77
N HIS A 344 5.60 -0.80 8.23
CA HIS A 344 5.04 0.51 7.88
C HIS A 344 5.66 1.65 8.70
N TYR A 345 6.34 1.35 9.80
CA TYR A 345 6.90 2.36 10.70
C TYR A 345 8.41 2.50 10.52
N ILE A 346 8.91 3.70 10.83
CA ILE A 346 10.34 3.97 10.85
C ILE A 346 10.98 3.44 12.13
N ASN A 347 12.17 2.82 12.01
CA ASN A 347 13.04 2.52 13.12
C ASN A 347 14.03 3.69 13.31
N LEU A 348 13.89 4.44 14.39
CA LEU A 348 14.68 5.64 14.67
C LEU A 348 16.17 5.34 14.86
N ALA A 349 16.50 4.23 15.51
CA ALA A 349 17.89 3.82 15.75
C ALA A 349 18.60 3.48 14.43
N GLU A 350 17.96 2.70 13.56
CA GLU A 350 18.52 2.37 12.24
C GLU A 350 18.58 3.62 11.33
N PHE A 351 17.59 4.52 11.39
CA PHE A 351 17.64 5.76 10.64
C PHE A 351 18.80 6.65 11.09
N LYS A 352 19.01 6.81 12.41
CA LYS A 352 20.16 7.58 12.93
C LYS A 352 21.49 6.98 12.49
N LYS A 353 21.61 5.66 12.46
CA LYS A 353 22.78 4.97 11.95
C LYS A 353 23.00 5.24 10.45
N GLU A 354 21.93 5.19 9.64
CA GLU A 354 22.02 5.53 8.22
C GLU A 354 22.44 6.99 7.98
N LEU A 355 22.06 7.92 8.84
CA LEU A 355 22.51 9.31 8.77
C LEU A 355 24.03 9.46 9.01
N THR A 356 24.65 8.55 9.78
CA THR A 356 26.10 8.62 10.05
C THR A 356 26.96 8.02 8.94
N GLN A 357 26.38 7.28 8.00
CA GLN A 357 27.11 6.70 6.87
C GLN A 357 27.45 7.77 5.83
N LYS A 358 28.62 7.62 5.19
CA LYS A 358 29.01 8.49 4.08
C LYS A 358 28.08 8.26 2.90
N GLU A 359 27.41 9.32 2.48
CA GLU A 359 26.48 9.26 1.37
C GLU A 359 27.21 9.33 0.02
N THR A 360 26.71 8.60 -0.95
CA THR A 360 27.23 8.57 -2.33
C THR A 360 26.13 8.75 -3.39
N SER A 361 24.87 8.76 -2.97
CA SER A 361 23.70 8.85 -3.85
C SER A 361 22.84 10.06 -3.53
N GLY A 362 22.63 10.95 -4.50
CA GLY A 362 21.76 12.12 -4.36
C GLY A 362 20.31 11.74 -4.07
N GLN A 363 19.82 10.62 -4.61
CA GLN A 363 18.45 10.14 -4.35
C GLN A 363 18.27 9.66 -2.89
N ILE A 364 19.29 9.00 -2.33
CA ILE A 364 19.26 8.58 -0.93
C ILE A 364 19.41 9.80 -0.02
N ALA A 365 20.31 10.72 -0.35
CA ALA A 365 20.50 11.97 0.41
C ALA A 365 19.19 12.78 0.47
N LEU A 366 18.54 12.99 -0.66
CA LEU A 366 17.26 13.69 -0.73
C LEU A 366 16.18 13.00 0.11
N MET A 367 16.12 11.66 0.07
CA MET A 367 15.17 10.90 0.88
C MET A 367 15.47 11.03 2.38
N LYS A 368 16.75 11.00 2.80
CA LYS A 368 17.15 11.25 4.19
C LYS A 368 16.73 12.63 4.66
N ILE A 369 16.96 13.67 3.84
CA ILE A 369 16.54 15.05 4.13
C ILE A 369 15.01 15.13 4.27
N ARG A 370 14.26 14.53 3.36
CA ARG A 370 12.79 14.47 3.41
C ARG A 370 12.29 13.80 4.68
N ILE A 371 12.91 12.69 5.08
CA ILE A 371 12.56 11.97 6.32
C ILE A 371 12.88 12.83 7.56
N LEU A 372 13.99 13.57 7.59
CA LEU A 372 14.35 14.46 8.70
C LEU A 372 13.28 15.53 8.94
N VAL A 373 12.80 16.17 7.87
CA VAL A 373 11.74 17.18 7.95
C VAL A 373 10.42 16.55 8.41
N TRP A 374 10.09 15.38 7.88
CA TRP A 374 8.89 14.64 8.25
C TRP A 374 8.91 14.20 9.72
N LEU A 375 10.04 13.72 10.23
CA LEU A 375 10.18 13.30 11.64
C LEU A 375 9.89 14.42 12.63
N ALA A 376 10.27 15.65 12.30
CA ALA A 376 9.99 16.82 13.13
C ALA A 376 8.49 17.16 13.21
N ALA A 377 7.65 16.57 12.37
CA ALA A 377 6.22 16.84 12.25
C ALA A 377 5.31 15.62 12.51
N THR A 378 5.78 14.39 12.23
CA THR A 378 4.95 13.19 12.41
C THR A 378 4.71 12.85 13.88
N LYS A 379 3.51 12.38 14.17
CA LYS A 379 3.12 11.83 15.47
C LYS A 379 3.07 10.31 15.51
N THR A 380 3.08 9.68 14.34
CA THR A 380 2.84 8.23 14.21
C THR A 380 4.09 7.46 13.76
N GLY A 381 5.02 8.12 13.08
CA GLY A 381 6.16 7.47 12.44
C GLY A 381 5.77 6.51 11.30
N ASP A 382 4.53 6.60 10.80
CA ASP A 382 4.02 5.78 9.69
C ASP A 382 4.59 6.27 8.35
N LEU A 383 5.44 5.47 7.73
CA LEU A 383 6.09 5.78 6.45
C LEU A 383 5.09 6.02 5.32
N ASP A 384 3.86 5.50 5.41
CA ASP A 384 2.81 5.74 4.41
C ASP A 384 2.38 7.21 4.35
N GLU A 385 2.62 8.01 5.41
CA GLU A 385 2.40 9.45 5.41
C GLU A 385 3.26 10.17 4.35
N LEU A 386 4.40 9.60 3.98
CA LEU A 386 5.28 10.16 2.93
C LEU A 386 4.68 10.05 1.53
N ARG A 387 3.59 9.28 1.35
CA ARG A 387 2.84 9.11 0.08
C ARG A 387 3.72 8.83 -1.13
N LEU A 388 4.71 7.98 -0.95
CA LEU A 388 5.67 7.64 -2.00
C LEU A 388 5.02 6.79 -3.09
N SER A 389 5.34 7.08 -4.35
CA SER A 389 4.92 6.26 -5.49
C SER A 389 5.57 4.87 -5.48
N SER A 390 6.72 4.72 -4.83
CA SER A 390 7.45 3.47 -4.69
C SER A 390 8.40 3.51 -3.49
N TYR A 391 8.46 2.39 -2.75
CA TYR A 391 9.46 2.16 -1.69
C TYR A 391 10.71 1.43 -2.20
N GLN A 392 11.05 1.57 -3.48
CA GLN A 392 12.22 0.91 -4.08
C GLN A 392 13.55 1.56 -3.66
N ASN A 393 13.53 2.78 -3.08
CA ASN A 393 14.76 3.39 -2.57
C ASN A 393 15.38 2.46 -1.50
N PRO A 394 16.67 2.07 -1.66
CA PRO A 394 17.34 1.10 -0.77
C PRO A 394 17.28 1.46 0.71
N ILE A 395 17.18 2.74 1.05
CA ILE A 395 17.12 3.19 2.44
C ILE A 395 15.96 2.54 3.22
N PHE A 396 14.80 2.31 2.58
CA PHE A 396 13.64 1.72 3.25
C PHE A 396 13.88 0.28 3.73
N ASN A 397 14.78 -0.48 3.08
CA ASN A 397 15.16 -1.81 3.55
C ASN A 397 15.95 -1.75 4.88
N GLN A 398 16.59 -0.63 5.15
CA GLN A 398 17.38 -0.42 6.36
C GLN A 398 16.55 0.17 7.50
N ILE A 399 15.72 1.20 7.19
CA ILE A 399 15.03 1.99 8.21
C ILE A 399 13.63 1.49 8.59
N LYS A 400 13.05 0.53 7.85
CA LYS A 400 11.77 -0.08 8.23
C LYS A 400 11.89 -0.82 9.54
N HIS A 401 10.90 -0.64 10.39
CA HIS A 401 10.84 -1.29 11.69
C HIS A 401 10.57 -2.79 11.55
N ARG A 402 11.13 -3.60 12.45
CA ARG A 402 11.00 -5.08 12.43
C ARG A 402 10.23 -5.62 13.64
N GLY A 403 9.48 -4.78 14.33
CA GLY A 403 8.71 -5.11 15.52
C GLY A 403 9.44 -4.72 16.81
N VAL A 404 8.67 -4.60 17.92
CA VAL A 404 9.18 -4.17 19.25
C VAL A 404 10.32 -5.07 19.74
N GLY A 405 10.25 -6.37 19.53
CA GLY A 405 11.34 -7.30 19.86
C GLY A 405 12.66 -7.04 19.14
N SER A 406 12.72 -6.09 18.19
CA SER A 406 13.96 -5.64 17.56
C SER A 406 14.62 -4.46 18.25
N LEU A 407 13.93 -3.85 19.21
CA LEU A 407 14.44 -2.71 20.00
C LEU A 407 15.22 -3.22 21.20
N MET A 408 16.37 -2.63 21.43
CA MET A 408 17.12 -2.87 22.66
C MET A 408 16.58 -1.96 23.76
N LEU A 409 16.27 -2.51 24.94
CA LEU A 409 15.84 -1.75 26.13
C LEU A 409 16.81 -0.62 26.50
N THR A 410 18.09 -0.77 26.16
CA THR A 410 19.14 0.21 26.41
C THR A 410 19.31 1.25 25.32
N ASP A 411 18.54 1.16 24.22
CA ASP A 411 18.61 2.14 23.13
C ASP A 411 17.95 3.45 23.57
N GLN A 412 18.61 4.58 23.27
CA GLN A 412 18.09 5.92 23.60
C GLN A 412 16.74 6.21 22.94
N PHE A 413 16.39 5.49 21.86
CA PHE A 413 15.13 5.65 21.16
C PHE A 413 14.02 4.72 21.68
N PHE A 414 14.30 3.78 22.60
CA PHE A 414 13.34 2.77 23.05
C PHE A 414 12.02 3.39 23.54
N GLU A 415 12.10 4.42 24.42
CA GLU A 415 10.91 5.04 25.02
C GLU A 415 10.12 5.93 24.04
N VAL A 416 10.78 6.43 22.99
CA VAL A 416 10.19 7.33 21.98
C VAL A 416 9.93 6.62 20.65
N ASP A 417 10.25 5.33 20.56
CA ASP A 417 9.97 4.56 19.36
C ASP A 417 8.47 4.49 19.07
N PHE A 418 8.10 4.80 17.84
CA PHE A 418 6.70 4.97 17.48
C PHE A 418 5.84 3.73 17.70
N ILE A 419 6.35 2.52 17.41
CA ILE A 419 5.60 1.27 17.65
C ILE A 419 5.46 1.02 19.16
N ASN A 420 6.51 1.22 19.93
CA ASN A 420 6.48 1.04 21.38
C ASN A 420 5.47 2.01 22.03
N VAL A 421 5.48 3.26 21.60
CA VAL A 421 4.51 4.29 22.05
C VAL A 421 3.08 3.91 21.64
N LEU A 422 2.86 3.50 20.38
CA LEU A 422 1.55 3.08 19.89
C LEU A 422 1.00 1.87 20.67
N TYR A 423 1.84 0.85 20.94
CA TYR A 423 1.41 -0.32 21.69
C TYR A 423 1.04 0.02 23.15
N LYS A 424 1.75 0.95 23.78
CA LYS A 424 1.36 1.48 25.09
C LYS A 424 0.03 2.27 25.03
N GLN A 425 -0.22 2.98 23.93
CA GLN A 425 -1.47 3.75 23.76
C GLN A 425 -2.71 2.86 23.55
N VAL A 426 -2.55 1.61 23.06
CA VAL A 426 -3.68 0.67 22.92
C VAL A 426 -4.44 0.54 24.23
N GLU A 427 -3.75 0.46 25.38
CA GLU A 427 -4.34 0.28 26.69
C GLU A 427 -5.27 1.43 27.13
N SER A 428 -5.05 2.62 26.59
CA SER A 428 -5.79 3.84 26.99
C SER A 428 -6.69 4.41 25.88
N THR A 429 -6.75 3.81 24.70
CA THR A 429 -7.51 4.35 23.56
C THR A 429 -8.83 3.62 23.38
N SER A 430 -9.92 4.38 23.22
CA SER A 430 -11.26 3.84 23.10
C SER A 430 -11.56 3.20 21.75
N ILE A 431 -11.01 3.73 20.64
CA ILE A 431 -11.18 3.17 19.30
C ILE A 431 -9.81 2.84 18.70
N VAL A 432 -9.65 1.59 18.27
CA VAL A 432 -8.43 1.11 17.63
C VAL A 432 -8.76 0.65 16.22
N PHE A 433 -8.19 1.31 15.22
CA PHE A 433 -8.25 0.87 13.82
C PHE A 433 -7.09 -0.08 13.54
N THR A 434 -7.40 -1.20 12.92
CA THR A 434 -6.40 -2.18 12.46
C THR A 434 -6.82 -2.78 11.13
N ASN A 435 -6.00 -3.65 10.56
CA ASN A 435 -6.39 -4.49 9.44
C ASN A 435 -6.39 -5.96 9.85
N HIS A 436 -7.09 -6.79 9.06
CA HIS A 436 -7.24 -8.22 9.35
C HIS A 436 -5.89 -8.91 9.55
N ALA A 437 -4.88 -8.60 8.72
CA ALA A 437 -3.57 -9.23 8.81
C ALA A 437 -2.82 -8.88 10.09
N PHE A 438 -2.96 -7.65 10.58
CA PHE A 438 -2.39 -7.25 11.88
C PHE A 438 -3.12 -7.93 13.04
N LEU A 439 -4.46 -7.94 13.00
CA LEU A 439 -5.29 -8.59 14.01
C LEU A 439 -4.91 -10.08 14.16
N MET A 440 -4.70 -10.81 13.04
CA MET A 440 -4.30 -12.23 13.08
C MET A 440 -2.93 -12.46 13.71
N LYS A 441 -2.00 -11.50 13.57
CA LYS A 441 -0.61 -11.63 14.07
C LYS A 441 -0.40 -11.14 15.49
N HIS A 442 -1.26 -10.27 15.97
CA HIS A 442 -1.09 -9.58 17.25
C HIS A 442 -2.37 -9.58 18.11
N PRO A 443 -3.05 -10.72 18.27
CA PRO A 443 -4.26 -10.79 19.10
C PRO A 443 -3.99 -10.45 20.57
N ASP A 444 -2.79 -10.79 21.06
CA ASP A 444 -2.39 -10.55 22.46
C ASP A 444 -2.35 -9.07 22.88
N LEU A 445 -2.30 -8.14 21.90
CA LEU A 445 -2.41 -6.70 22.20
C LEU A 445 -3.80 -6.30 22.73
N PHE A 446 -4.80 -7.15 22.49
CA PHE A 446 -6.21 -6.93 22.86
C PHE A 446 -6.64 -7.82 24.04
N ASN A 447 -5.68 -8.40 24.77
CA ASN A 447 -5.98 -9.27 25.90
C ASN A 447 -6.51 -8.46 27.09
N SER A 448 -7.52 -9.00 27.81
CA SER A 448 -8.13 -8.41 28.99
C SER A 448 -7.15 -8.04 30.11
N ASP A 449 -5.98 -8.70 30.16
CA ASP A 449 -4.91 -8.38 31.11
C ASP A 449 -4.23 -7.02 30.84
N ARG A 450 -4.39 -6.47 29.64
CA ARG A 450 -3.81 -5.20 29.19
C ARG A 450 -4.83 -4.08 29.04
N THR A 451 -6.11 -4.40 28.92
CA THR A 451 -7.20 -3.45 28.73
C THR A 451 -8.09 -3.39 29.97
N ILE A 452 -8.63 -2.21 30.29
CA ILE A 452 -9.52 -2.00 31.46
C ILE A 452 -10.77 -2.90 31.40
N ASN A 453 -11.20 -3.24 30.17
CA ASN A 453 -12.33 -4.14 29.88
C ASN A 453 -12.03 -4.93 28.62
N THR A 454 -12.59 -6.15 28.49
CA THR A 454 -12.54 -6.93 27.27
C THR A 454 -13.13 -6.08 26.11
N PRO A 455 -12.36 -5.85 25.01
CA PRO A 455 -12.81 -5.00 23.92
C PRO A 455 -13.91 -5.65 23.07
N GLU A 456 -14.60 -4.82 22.28
CA GLU A 456 -15.55 -5.26 21.26
C GLU A 456 -14.84 -5.29 19.89
N LEU A 457 -15.25 -6.17 18.98
CA LEU A 457 -14.67 -6.30 17.64
C LEU A 457 -15.70 -5.98 16.55
N ILE A 458 -15.34 -5.06 15.66
CA ILE A 458 -16.05 -4.82 14.39
C ILE A 458 -15.13 -5.22 13.25
N VAL A 459 -15.58 -6.11 12.39
CA VAL A 459 -14.87 -6.57 11.20
C VAL A 459 -15.57 -6.03 9.96
N ASP A 460 -14.95 -5.12 9.24
CA ASP A 460 -15.45 -4.57 7.99
C ASP A 460 -14.90 -5.36 6.80
N GLU A 461 -15.73 -5.60 5.77
CA GLU A 461 -15.45 -6.51 4.64
C GLU A 461 -15.06 -7.92 5.13
N ALA A 462 -15.89 -8.46 6.02
CA ALA A 462 -15.65 -9.69 6.77
C ALA A 462 -15.47 -10.94 5.89
N GLN A 463 -15.95 -10.93 4.63
CA GLN A 463 -15.74 -12.03 3.69
C GLN A 463 -14.27 -12.32 3.38
N HIS A 464 -13.37 -11.37 3.68
CA HIS A 464 -11.93 -11.56 3.49
C HIS A 464 -11.21 -12.14 4.72
N LEU A 465 -11.88 -12.22 5.86
CA LEU A 465 -11.24 -12.57 7.13
C LEU A 465 -10.66 -13.98 7.13
N ALA A 466 -11.40 -14.97 6.62
CA ALA A 466 -10.96 -16.36 6.53
C ALA A 466 -9.70 -16.51 5.66
N ASP A 467 -9.69 -15.87 4.49
CA ASP A 467 -8.53 -15.92 3.59
C ASP A 467 -7.29 -15.28 4.25
N VAL A 468 -7.47 -14.16 4.97
CA VAL A 468 -6.38 -13.52 5.70
C VAL A 468 -5.89 -14.40 6.86
N ALA A 469 -6.78 -15.09 7.56
CA ALA A 469 -6.41 -16.05 8.60
C ALA A 469 -5.52 -17.18 8.06
N LEU A 470 -5.90 -17.76 6.91
CA LEU A 470 -5.10 -18.78 6.23
C LEU A 470 -3.72 -18.23 5.81
N GLN A 471 -3.66 -16.99 5.27
CA GLN A 471 -2.39 -16.36 4.88
C GLN A 471 -1.50 -16.04 6.08
N ALA A 472 -2.07 -15.61 7.20
CA ALA A 472 -1.34 -15.26 8.41
C ALA A 472 -0.68 -16.50 9.06
N ASN A 473 -1.29 -17.68 8.86
CA ASN A 473 -0.79 -18.97 9.37
C ASN A 473 0.12 -19.70 8.37
N LYS A 474 0.50 -19.06 7.27
CA LYS A 474 1.49 -19.60 6.35
C LYS A 474 2.86 -19.65 7.01
N GLY A 475 3.40 -20.86 7.17
CA GLY A 475 4.78 -21.07 7.53
C GLY A 475 5.65 -21.32 6.30
N ARG A 476 6.91 -20.88 6.36
CA ARG A 476 7.88 -21.08 5.29
C ARG A 476 9.29 -21.30 5.84
N ILE A 477 9.93 -22.34 5.39
CA ILE A 477 11.34 -22.64 5.68
C ILE A 477 12.12 -22.58 4.38
N ARG A 478 13.03 -21.60 4.27
CA ARG A 478 13.91 -21.39 3.11
C ARG A 478 15.26 -22.03 3.40
N PHE A 479 15.41 -23.30 3.13
CA PHE A 479 16.64 -24.05 3.41
C PHE A 479 17.88 -23.38 2.85
N TRP A 480 17.83 -22.90 1.61
CA TRP A 480 18.95 -22.21 0.96
C TRP A 480 19.37 -20.92 1.69
N LYS A 481 18.41 -20.22 2.31
CA LYS A 481 18.71 -18.99 3.04
C LYS A 481 19.40 -19.29 4.36
N ILE A 482 19.00 -20.36 5.04
CA ILE A 482 19.69 -20.85 6.25
C ILE A 482 21.12 -21.22 5.92
N ILE A 483 21.35 -21.98 4.83
CA ILE A 483 22.70 -22.33 4.36
C ILE A 483 23.52 -21.09 4.07
N ASN A 484 22.99 -20.14 3.29
CA ASN A 484 23.69 -18.89 2.96
C ASN A 484 24.05 -18.06 4.20
N LEU A 485 23.18 -18.01 5.21
CA LEU A 485 23.48 -17.37 6.49
C LEU A 485 24.64 -18.09 7.20
N CYS A 486 24.60 -19.41 7.30
CA CYS A 486 25.70 -20.19 7.90
C CYS A 486 27.01 -20.00 7.12
N ASP A 487 26.99 -20.10 5.79
CA ASP A 487 28.18 -19.95 4.94
C ASP A 487 28.75 -18.53 5.02
N SER A 488 27.94 -17.49 5.12
CA SER A 488 28.41 -16.10 5.27
C SER A 488 29.30 -15.91 6.50
N LEU A 489 29.08 -16.70 7.56
CA LEU A 489 29.89 -16.66 8.76
C LEU A 489 31.12 -17.59 8.68
N LEU A 490 30.95 -18.77 8.10
CA LEU A 490 32.03 -19.75 8.00
C LEU A 490 33.11 -19.32 6.99
N THR A 491 32.71 -18.64 5.91
CA THR A 491 33.65 -18.15 4.86
C THR A 491 34.35 -16.84 5.22
N SER A 492 33.77 -16.00 6.08
CA SER A 492 34.40 -14.76 6.53
C SER A 492 35.70 -14.99 7.32
N ILE A 493 36.01 -16.24 7.68
CA ILE A 493 37.27 -16.65 8.28
C ILE A 493 38.43 -16.58 7.28
N GLN A 494 38.15 -16.60 5.96
CA GLN A 494 39.18 -16.64 4.90
C GLN A 494 39.36 -15.32 4.13
N SER A 495 38.50 -14.35 4.31
CA SER A 495 38.58 -13.06 3.60
C SER A 495 38.88 -11.90 4.55
N SER A 496 39.68 -10.95 4.08
CA SER A 496 40.03 -9.70 4.76
C SER A 496 38.82 -8.75 5.04
N GLN A 497 37.60 -9.22 4.95
CA GLN A 497 36.40 -8.48 5.35
C GLN A 497 36.23 -8.49 6.87
N LYS A 498 36.06 -7.32 7.45
CA LYS A 498 36.05 -6.96 8.88
C LYS A 498 34.96 -7.64 9.76
N PHE A 499 34.48 -8.84 9.43
CA PHE A 499 33.50 -9.55 10.24
C PHE A 499 33.84 -11.03 10.39
N SER A 500 34.32 -11.41 11.56
CA SER A 500 34.47 -12.80 11.99
C SER A 500 34.08 -12.91 13.45
N PHE A 501 33.53 -14.05 13.88
CA PHE A 501 33.36 -14.34 15.31
C PHE A 501 34.67 -14.30 16.09
N ASN A 502 35.83 -14.47 15.40
CA ASN A 502 37.15 -14.29 16.03
C ASN A 502 37.33 -12.88 16.60
N ASN A 503 36.74 -11.84 15.98
CA ASN A 503 36.79 -10.48 16.50
C ASN A 503 36.03 -10.33 17.83
N LEU A 504 35.07 -11.22 18.14
CA LEU A 504 34.41 -11.23 19.46
C LEU A 504 35.34 -11.74 20.57
N MET A 505 36.34 -12.55 20.22
CA MET A 505 37.37 -12.95 21.18
C MET A 505 38.36 -11.80 21.42
N GLU A 506 38.71 -11.04 20.39
CA GLU A 506 39.62 -9.87 20.51
C GLU A 506 39.04 -8.80 21.45
N ILE A 507 37.71 -8.67 21.48
CA ILE A 507 37.01 -7.74 22.40
C ILE A 507 36.47 -8.41 23.68
N ASN A 508 36.94 -9.61 24.01
CA ASN A 508 36.61 -10.38 25.23
C ASN A 508 35.11 -10.69 25.40
N PHE A 509 34.30 -10.69 24.32
CA PHE A 509 32.91 -11.09 24.38
C PHE A 509 32.67 -12.59 24.25
N LEU A 510 33.62 -13.34 23.73
CA LEU A 510 33.64 -14.80 23.69
C LEU A 510 35.01 -15.31 24.15
N THR A 511 35.02 -16.37 24.92
CA THR A 511 36.25 -17.15 25.19
C THR A 511 36.61 -18.01 23.95
N VAL A 512 37.84 -18.48 23.85
CA VAL A 512 38.29 -19.37 22.77
C VAL A 512 37.40 -20.64 22.69
N GLY A 513 37.04 -21.20 23.86
CA GLY A 513 36.15 -22.35 23.92
C GLY A 513 34.75 -22.08 23.40
N GLU A 514 34.12 -20.98 23.83
CA GLU A 514 32.79 -20.56 23.38
C GLU A 514 32.74 -20.27 21.87
N ASN A 515 33.77 -19.60 21.35
CA ASN A 515 33.87 -19.33 19.92
C ASN A 515 34.00 -20.63 19.11
N ARG A 516 34.84 -21.58 19.56
CA ARG A 516 35.01 -22.88 18.91
C ARG A 516 33.69 -23.66 18.90
N GLN A 517 32.95 -23.65 20.03
CA GLN A 517 31.68 -24.33 20.15
C GLN A 517 30.62 -23.69 19.23
N LEU A 518 30.49 -22.38 19.23
CA LEU A 518 29.57 -21.64 18.39
C LEU A 518 29.79 -21.95 16.88
N LEU A 519 31.04 -21.91 16.43
CA LEU A 519 31.36 -22.27 15.04
C LEU A 519 31.10 -23.74 14.73
N ALA A 520 31.28 -24.66 15.68
CA ALA A 520 30.95 -26.06 15.53
C ALA A 520 29.42 -26.25 15.40
N ASP A 521 28.63 -25.54 16.22
CA ASP A 521 27.16 -25.60 16.20
C ASP A 521 26.61 -25.06 14.86
N ILE A 522 27.15 -23.95 14.33
CA ILE A 522 26.77 -23.42 13.02
C ILE A 522 27.12 -24.38 11.89
N ARG A 523 28.31 -25.02 11.92
CA ARG A 523 28.68 -26.05 10.92
C ARG A 523 27.72 -27.24 10.98
N LYS A 524 27.40 -27.71 12.18
CA LYS A 524 26.48 -28.82 12.39
C LYS A 524 25.08 -28.52 11.90
N LEU A 525 24.58 -27.30 12.18
CA LEU A 525 23.30 -26.82 11.64
C LEU A 525 23.31 -26.86 10.11
N ARG A 526 24.34 -26.27 9.47
CA ARG A 526 24.51 -26.25 8.02
C ARG A 526 24.50 -27.66 7.40
N GLU A 527 25.28 -28.58 7.98
CA GLU A 527 25.37 -29.98 7.52
C GLU A 527 24.04 -30.72 7.64
N SER A 528 23.31 -30.49 8.73
CA SER A 528 22.00 -31.09 8.95
C SER A 528 20.97 -30.60 7.95
N ILE A 529 20.95 -29.29 7.67
CA ILE A 529 20.07 -28.68 6.64
C ILE A 529 20.43 -29.18 5.24
N ASP A 530 21.72 -29.26 4.88
CA ASP A 530 22.18 -29.78 3.58
C ASP A 530 21.79 -31.25 3.40
N THR A 531 21.85 -32.06 4.46
CA THR A 531 21.39 -33.44 4.44
C THR A 531 19.89 -33.53 4.14
N LEU A 532 19.08 -32.67 4.78
CA LEU A 532 17.63 -32.65 4.52
C LEU A 532 17.34 -32.22 3.08
N ILE A 533 17.99 -31.19 2.55
CA ILE A 533 17.81 -30.77 1.14
C ILE A 533 18.07 -31.94 0.19
N ARG A 534 19.19 -32.67 0.38
CA ARG A 534 19.54 -33.82 -0.46
C ARG A 534 18.49 -34.92 -0.39
N GLN A 535 17.94 -35.18 0.79
CA GLN A 535 16.90 -36.18 0.96
C GLN A 535 15.58 -35.75 0.30
N PHE A 536 15.12 -34.50 0.52
CA PHE A 536 13.96 -33.98 -0.16
C PHE A 536 14.12 -34.00 -1.70
N THR A 537 15.29 -33.61 -2.19
CA THR A 537 15.59 -33.62 -3.63
C THR A 537 15.60 -35.03 -4.20
N ARG A 538 16.15 -36.01 -3.48
CA ARG A 538 16.18 -37.39 -3.89
C ARG A 538 14.79 -38.01 -3.98
N GLU A 539 13.93 -37.71 -3.00
CA GLU A 539 12.59 -38.28 -2.91
C GLU A 539 11.60 -37.63 -3.85
N TYR A 540 11.61 -36.32 -3.91
CA TYR A 540 10.62 -35.56 -4.64
C TYR A 540 11.09 -35.00 -5.98
N GLY A 541 12.38 -34.96 -6.27
CA GLY A 541 12.94 -34.33 -7.46
C GLY A 541 12.41 -34.88 -8.79
N ARG A 542 12.08 -36.17 -8.87
CA ARG A 542 11.44 -36.78 -10.06
C ARG A 542 9.95 -36.39 -10.18
N ARG A 543 9.23 -36.24 -9.05
CA ARG A 543 7.80 -35.88 -9.00
C ARG A 543 7.62 -34.40 -9.33
N ILE A 544 8.55 -33.55 -8.93
CA ILE A 544 8.63 -32.13 -9.22
C ILE A 544 8.51 -31.85 -10.73
N ASN A 545 9.21 -32.63 -11.56
CA ASN A 545 9.20 -32.40 -13.00
C ASN A 545 7.92 -32.87 -13.69
N ARG A 546 7.11 -33.74 -13.04
CA ARG A 546 5.93 -34.35 -13.65
C ARG A 546 4.60 -33.80 -13.12
N ASN A 547 4.52 -33.49 -11.83
CA ASN A 547 3.25 -33.24 -11.12
C ASN A 547 3.21 -31.90 -10.39
N ALA A 548 4.16 -30.98 -10.63
CA ALA A 548 4.16 -29.70 -9.94
C ALA A 548 3.16 -28.73 -10.56
N VAL A 549 2.42 -28.03 -9.71
CA VAL A 549 1.42 -27.04 -10.05
C VAL A 549 2.07 -25.66 -10.11
N ASN A 550 1.71 -24.83 -11.08
CA ASN A 550 2.19 -23.45 -11.16
C ASN A 550 1.55 -22.61 -10.03
N LYS A 551 2.39 -21.90 -9.29
CA LYS A 551 1.95 -20.94 -8.27
C LYS A 551 1.57 -19.63 -8.95
N ASN A 552 0.29 -19.27 -8.97
CA ASN A 552 -0.27 -18.16 -9.75
C ASN A 552 0.34 -16.78 -9.49
N GLU A 553 0.99 -16.57 -8.34
CA GLU A 553 1.52 -15.25 -7.93
C GLU A 553 3.05 -15.11 -8.11
N THR A 554 3.75 -16.21 -8.15
CA THR A 554 5.20 -16.26 -8.34
C THR A 554 5.48 -17.30 -9.42
N ASN A 555 6.41 -17.04 -10.32
CA ASN A 555 6.84 -18.04 -11.32
C ASN A 555 7.50 -19.27 -10.68
N ASP A 556 6.93 -19.79 -9.58
CA ASP A 556 7.40 -20.97 -8.86
C ASP A 556 6.49 -22.15 -9.11
N LYS A 557 7.06 -23.34 -9.09
CA LYS A 557 6.32 -24.60 -9.10
C LYS A 557 6.13 -25.10 -7.67
N ALA A 558 4.98 -25.70 -7.37
CA ALA A 558 4.68 -26.26 -6.07
C ALA A 558 4.25 -27.74 -6.19
N LEU A 559 4.78 -28.58 -5.32
CA LEU A 559 4.38 -29.97 -5.15
C LEU A 559 3.69 -30.14 -3.82
N ILE A 560 2.40 -30.47 -3.82
CA ILE A 560 1.62 -30.75 -2.62
C ILE A 560 2.06 -32.10 -2.04
N LEU A 561 2.32 -32.13 -0.73
CA LEU A 561 2.72 -33.32 0.01
C LEU A 561 1.52 -33.90 0.77
N LYS A 562 1.43 -35.23 0.85
CA LYS A 562 0.54 -35.88 1.80
C LYS A 562 1.18 -35.85 3.19
N SER A 563 0.36 -35.68 4.21
CA SER A 563 0.81 -35.68 5.61
C SER A 563 1.50 -37.00 6.00
N THR A 564 0.97 -38.13 5.51
CA THR A 564 1.60 -39.45 5.66
C THR A 564 3.00 -39.54 5.04
N GLU A 565 3.15 -38.99 3.80
CA GLU A 565 4.44 -38.96 3.10
C GLU A 565 5.46 -38.08 3.84
N LEU A 566 4.99 -36.93 4.39
CA LEU A 566 5.86 -36.08 5.19
C LEU A 566 6.22 -36.71 6.54
N ALA A 567 5.26 -37.35 7.22
CA ALA A 567 5.52 -38.08 8.46
C ALA A 567 6.56 -39.18 8.26
N ASP A 568 6.46 -39.98 7.18
CA ASP A 568 7.43 -40.97 6.81
C ASP A 568 8.82 -40.39 6.52
N LEU A 569 8.87 -39.23 5.84
CA LEU A 569 10.12 -38.53 5.57
C LEU A 569 10.75 -38.00 6.86
N ILE A 570 9.95 -37.40 7.76
CA ILE A 570 10.39 -36.93 9.07
C ILE A 570 10.99 -38.09 9.85
N ASN A 571 10.31 -39.24 9.92
CA ASN A 571 10.78 -40.43 10.62
C ASN A 571 12.11 -40.95 10.05
N ARG A 572 12.26 -41.01 8.74
CA ARG A 572 13.51 -41.41 8.08
C ARG A 572 14.68 -40.44 8.29
N ASN A 573 14.39 -39.15 8.52
CA ASN A 573 15.38 -38.12 8.72
C ASN A 573 15.40 -37.57 10.15
N LYS A 574 14.86 -38.31 11.10
CA LYS A 574 14.70 -37.93 12.50
C LYS A 574 16.01 -37.39 13.10
N ILE A 575 17.14 -38.05 12.87
CA ILE A 575 18.46 -37.64 13.40
C ILE A 575 18.84 -36.26 12.87
N ALA A 576 18.64 -35.94 11.59
CA ALA A 576 18.96 -34.65 11.02
C ALA A 576 18.04 -33.55 11.56
N ILE A 577 16.73 -33.83 11.68
CA ILE A 577 15.73 -32.88 12.19
C ILE A 577 16.00 -32.56 13.66
N GLU A 578 16.19 -33.58 14.51
CA GLU A 578 16.55 -33.42 15.92
C GLU A 578 17.89 -32.67 16.10
N SER A 579 18.85 -32.92 15.19
CA SER A 579 20.11 -32.19 15.18
C SER A 579 19.88 -30.71 14.92
N VAL A 580 19.01 -30.32 13.98
CA VAL A 580 18.65 -28.90 13.74
C VAL A 580 17.99 -28.30 14.97
N SER A 581 16.95 -28.95 15.54
CA SER A 581 16.26 -28.49 16.74
C SER A 581 17.21 -28.26 17.90
N LYS A 582 18.16 -29.20 18.10
CA LYS A 582 19.21 -29.06 19.13
C LYS A 582 20.16 -27.89 18.85
N MET A 583 20.57 -27.72 17.60
CA MET A 583 21.46 -26.59 17.25
C MET A 583 20.76 -25.23 17.41
N VAL A 584 19.49 -25.15 17.10
CA VAL A 584 18.69 -23.92 17.35
C VAL A 584 18.74 -23.55 18.82
N LEU A 585 18.45 -24.48 19.72
CA LEU A 585 18.49 -24.24 21.17
C LEU A 585 19.88 -23.81 21.66
N LEU A 586 20.95 -24.43 21.15
CA LEU A 586 22.33 -24.07 21.52
C LEU A 586 22.71 -22.68 21.02
N LEU A 587 22.26 -22.32 19.80
CA LEU A 587 22.52 -21.00 19.21
C LEU A 587 21.71 -19.92 19.91
N GLU A 588 20.46 -20.17 20.32
CA GLU A 588 19.65 -19.26 21.14
C GLU A 588 20.31 -18.98 22.48
N LYS A 589 20.85 -20.02 23.14
CA LYS A 589 21.62 -19.89 24.38
C LYS A 589 22.87 -19.02 24.18
N SER A 590 23.59 -19.23 23.06
CA SER A 590 24.78 -18.45 22.72
C SER A 590 24.45 -16.98 22.43
N ASP A 591 23.38 -16.70 21.73
CA ASP A 591 22.87 -15.33 21.50
C ASP A 591 22.48 -14.66 22.83
N GLY A 592 21.75 -15.39 23.70
CA GLY A 592 21.40 -14.90 25.04
C GLY A 592 22.61 -14.51 25.90
N ILE A 593 23.67 -15.32 25.87
CA ILE A 593 24.93 -15.00 26.57
C ILE A 593 25.57 -13.73 26.00
N LEU A 594 25.63 -13.61 24.66
CA LEU A 594 26.20 -12.43 24.00
C LEU A 594 25.38 -11.18 24.30
N GLN A 595 24.06 -11.27 24.32
CA GLN A 595 23.16 -10.16 24.64
C GLN A 595 23.36 -9.70 26.10
N ASN A 596 23.42 -10.62 27.05
CA ASN A 596 23.65 -10.29 28.45
C ASN A 596 25.00 -9.61 28.68
N ARG A 597 26.06 -10.10 28.04
CA ARG A 597 27.40 -9.48 28.10
C ARG A 597 27.38 -8.08 27.46
N TYR A 598 26.69 -7.93 26.33
CA TYR A 598 26.54 -6.65 25.67
C TYR A 598 25.81 -5.62 26.54
N ILE A 599 24.71 -6.01 27.18
CA ILE A 599 23.94 -5.14 28.09
C ILE A 599 24.81 -4.73 29.28
N ALA A 600 25.58 -5.66 29.87
CA ALA A 600 26.46 -5.40 31.00
C ALA A 600 27.58 -4.41 30.63
N ALA A 601 28.27 -4.65 29.50
CA ALA A 601 29.35 -3.80 29.02
C ALA A 601 28.88 -2.40 28.61
N LYS A 602 27.67 -2.29 28.07
CA LYS A 602 27.07 -0.99 27.70
C LYS A 602 26.71 -0.17 28.96
N LYS A 603 26.21 -0.81 30.01
CA LYS A 603 25.93 -0.15 31.31
C LYS A 603 27.21 0.41 31.94
N GLN A 604 28.35 -0.26 31.75
CA GLN A 604 29.63 0.14 32.28
C GLN A 604 30.39 1.13 31.34
N GLN A 605 29.81 1.55 30.23
CA GLN A 605 30.41 2.42 29.19
C GLN A 605 31.75 1.87 28.63
N GLN A 606 31.87 0.55 28.57
CA GLN A 606 33.12 -0.16 28.15
C GLN A 606 33.14 -0.55 26.68
N ILE A 607 32.15 -0.10 25.87
CA ILE A 607 32.00 -0.49 24.46
C ILE A 607 32.32 0.69 23.54
N GLY A 608 33.33 0.52 22.69
CA GLY A 608 33.68 1.44 21.62
C GLY A 608 32.67 1.37 20.45
N ARG A 609 32.82 2.33 19.53
CA ARG A 609 31.90 2.45 18.38
C ARG A 609 32.01 1.23 17.43
N ASP A 610 33.19 0.74 17.19
CA ASP A 610 33.42 -0.39 16.26
C ASP A 610 32.95 -1.71 16.88
N GLU A 611 33.17 -1.90 18.18
CA GLU A 611 32.72 -3.05 18.94
C GLU A 611 31.17 -3.13 18.98
N ASN A 612 30.51 -1.99 19.15
CA ASN A 612 29.07 -1.88 19.09
C ASN A 612 28.53 -2.27 17.70
N GLN A 613 29.22 -1.86 16.63
CA GLN A 613 28.86 -2.27 15.26
C GLN A 613 29.02 -3.78 15.04
N LEU A 614 30.08 -4.38 15.56
CA LEU A 614 30.31 -5.82 15.47
C LEU A 614 29.18 -6.60 16.17
N LEU A 615 28.89 -6.26 17.42
CA LEU A 615 27.84 -6.92 18.21
C LEU A 615 26.45 -6.79 17.59
N ASN A 616 26.14 -5.62 17.03
CA ASN A 616 24.87 -5.42 16.30
C ASN A 616 24.79 -6.28 15.02
N ARG A 617 25.91 -6.56 14.34
CA ARG A 617 25.94 -7.49 13.18
C ARG A 617 25.69 -8.92 13.62
N VAL A 618 26.29 -9.34 14.70
CA VAL A 618 26.09 -10.67 15.29
C VAL A 618 24.62 -10.87 15.69
N HIS A 619 24.08 -9.92 16.41
CA HIS A 619 22.66 -9.97 16.79
C HIS A 619 21.72 -10.02 15.57
N ARG A 620 22.01 -9.23 14.54
CA ARG A 620 21.23 -9.25 13.27
C ARG A 620 21.29 -10.62 12.59
N PHE A 621 22.46 -11.26 12.62
CA PHE A 621 22.61 -12.61 12.08
C PHE A 621 21.74 -13.61 12.82
N PHE A 622 21.83 -13.69 14.15
CA PHE A 622 21.03 -14.60 14.96
C PHE A 622 19.53 -14.35 14.73
N LYS A 623 19.11 -13.10 14.70
CA LYS A 623 17.73 -12.74 14.44
C LYS A 623 17.26 -13.21 13.06
N GLN A 624 18.06 -13.05 12.01
CA GLN A 624 17.71 -13.54 10.67
C GLN A 624 17.63 -15.08 10.65
N LEU A 625 18.57 -15.74 11.31
CA LEU A 625 18.59 -17.20 11.40
C LEU A 625 17.35 -17.72 12.14
N PHE A 626 17.04 -17.18 13.30
CA PHE A 626 15.86 -17.60 14.07
C PHE A 626 14.54 -17.28 13.37
N THR A 627 14.46 -16.18 12.63
CA THR A 627 13.28 -15.88 11.80
C THR A 627 13.05 -16.96 10.71
N GLU A 628 14.10 -17.52 10.12
CA GLU A 628 13.96 -18.61 9.14
C GLU A 628 13.62 -19.96 9.81
N LEU A 629 13.96 -20.11 11.07
CA LEU A 629 13.75 -21.33 11.86
C LEU A 629 12.55 -21.27 12.81
N GLU A 630 11.86 -20.12 12.89
CA GLU A 630 10.71 -19.89 13.80
C GLU A 630 9.63 -20.97 13.67
N VAL A 631 9.39 -21.45 12.45
CA VAL A 631 8.36 -22.46 12.18
C VAL A 631 8.94 -23.88 12.08
N TRP A 632 10.18 -24.11 12.51
CA TRP A 632 10.83 -25.41 12.43
C TRP A 632 10.09 -26.52 13.18
N ASN A 633 9.36 -26.16 14.23
CA ASN A 633 8.54 -27.08 15.02
C ASN A 633 7.47 -27.84 14.22
N VAL A 634 7.20 -27.45 12.96
CA VAL A 634 6.33 -28.23 12.08
C VAL A 634 6.85 -29.65 11.86
N PHE A 635 8.17 -29.85 11.88
CA PHE A 635 8.79 -31.16 11.73
C PHE A 635 8.78 -32.00 13.02
N ASP A 636 8.43 -31.43 14.17
CA ASP A 636 8.25 -32.12 15.44
C ASP A 636 6.78 -32.58 15.64
N GLN A 637 5.88 -32.27 14.67
CA GLN A 637 4.46 -32.59 14.78
C GLN A 637 4.16 -34.04 14.33
N ASN A 638 3.19 -34.65 15.00
CA ASN A 638 2.68 -35.94 14.62
C ASN A 638 1.76 -35.85 13.37
N GLU A 639 1.46 -37.01 12.77
CA GLU A 639 0.63 -37.08 11.55
C GLU A 639 -0.74 -36.41 11.72
N THR A 640 -1.37 -36.51 12.89
CA THR A 640 -2.68 -35.90 13.18
C THR A 640 -2.62 -34.38 13.02
N LYS A 641 -1.60 -33.74 13.60
CA LYS A 641 -1.41 -32.28 13.48
C LYS A 641 -0.96 -31.86 12.07
N LEU A 642 -0.25 -32.72 11.36
CA LEU A 642 0.11 -32.49 9.97
C LEU A 642 -1.11 -32.59 9.03
N ASN A 643 -2.12 -33.38 9.37
CA ASN A 643 -3.38 -33.51 8.63
C ASN A 643 -4.20 -32.19 8.66
N GLU A 644 -4.08 -31.41 9.70
CA GLU A 644 -4.71 -30.09 9.81
C GLU A 644 -4.06 -29.04 8.89
N LYS A 645 -2.97 -29.39 8.19
CA LYS A 645 -2.19 -28.49 7.34
C LYS A 645 -2.14 -28.97 5.89
N VAL A 646 -2.11 -28.00 5.01
CA VAL A 646 -1.69 -28.18 3.64
C VAL A 646 -0.20 -27.96 3.56
N LEU A 647 0.52 -28.92 3.00
CA LEU A 647 1.97 -29.00 2.99
C LEU A 647 2.46 -28.99 1.54
N TRP A 648 3.44 -28.19 1.19
CA TRP A 648 4.02 -28.22 -0.15
C TRP A 648 5.49 -27.85 -0.19
N LEU A 649 6.17 -28.35 -1.21
CA LEU A 649 7.51 -27.91 -1.59
C LEU A 649 7.40 -26.96 -2.78
N SER A 650 8.01 -25.80 -2.71
CA SER A 650 8.08 -24.86 -3.82
C SER A 650 9.53 -24.60 -4.26
N PHE A 651 9.70 -24.33 -5.55
CA PHE A 651 11.01 -24.11 -6.18
C PHE A 651 10.83 -23.28 -7.45
N PRO A 652 11.86 -22.50 -7.87
CA PRO A 652 11.82 -21.69 -9.08
C PRO A 652 11.59 -22.51 -10.35
N ILE A 653 10.87 -21.95 -11.34
CA ILE A 653 10.58 -22.60 -12.64
C ILE A 653 11.84 -23.06 -13.40
N ASN A 654 12.96 -22.36 -13.21
CA ASN A 654 14.23 -22.72 -13.84
C ASN A 654 14.87 -24.02 -13.32
N GLY A 655 14.18 -24.76 -12.46
CA GLY A 655 14.59 -26.09 -11.97
C GLY A 655 15.75 -26.07 -10.95
N GLN A 656 16.08 -24.93 -10.37
CA GLN A 656 17.08 -24.84 -9.31
C GLN A 656 16.55 -25.49 -8.02
N THR A 657 16.82 -26.76 -7.84
CA THR A 657 16.41 -27.52 -6.64
C THR A 657 17.12 -27.08 -5.37
N ASP A 658 18.29 -26.41 -5.47
CA ASP A 658 19.01 -25.80 -4.39
C ASP A 658 18.28 -24.63 -3.71
N LYS A 659 17.32 -24.01 -4.43
CA LYS A 659 16.44 -22.97 -3.89
C LYS A 659 15.09 -23.48 -3.41
N MET A 660 14.97 -24.76 -3.17
CA MET A 660 13.78 -25.37 -2.61
C MET A 660 13.42 -24.76 -1.25
N GLN A 661 12.13 -24.58 -1.02
CA GLN A 661 11.58 -24.16 0.25
C GLN A 661 10.38 -25.04 0.63
N PHE A 662 10.25 -25.30 1.91
CA PHE A 662 9.11 -25.98 2.48
C PHE A 662 8.11 -24.94 2.97
N GLU A 663 6.84 -25.12 2.59
CA GLU A 663 5.78 -24.21 2.97
C GLU A 663 4.57 -25.01 3.48
N PHE A 664 3.83 -24.41 4.40
CA PHE A 664 2.57 -24.95 4.90
C PHE A 664 1.59 -23.86 5.25
N SER A 665 0.31 -24.21 5.29
CA SER A 665 -0.77 -23.36 5.77
C SER A 665 -1.77 -24.23 6.53
N LEU A 666 -2.69 -23.63 7.29
CA LEU A 666 -3.87 -24.36 7.75
C LEU A 666 -4.67 -24.85 6.56
N ALA A 667 -5.31 -26.00 6.67
CA ALA A 667 -6.21 -26.54 5.65
C ALA A 667 -7.48 -25.66 5.55
N ASP A 668 -8.00 -25.22 6.71
CA ASP A 668 -9.07 -24.23 6.79
C ASP A 668 -8.85 -23.28 7.98
N SER A 669 -9.74 -22.32 8.18
CA SER A 669 -9.72 -21.41 9.32
C SER A 669 -10.48 -21.92 10.53
N THR A 670 -11.06 -23.13 10.44
CA THR A 670 -11.87 -23.74 11.50
C THR A 670 -11.08 -23.83 12.80
N HIS A 671 -11.71 -23.37 13.89
CA HIS A 671 -11.11 -23.25 15.22
C HIS A 671 -9.96 -22.24 15.38
N PHE A 672 -9.36 -21.72 14.31
CA PHE A 672 -8.31 -20.71 14.45
C PHE A 672 -8.86 -19.33 14.85
N LEU A 673 -9.92 -18.88 14.18
CA LEU A 673 -10.51 -17.57 14.48
C LEU A 673 -11.17 -17.58 15.86
N SER A 674 -11.93 -18.64 16.17
CA SER A 674 -12.60 -18.80 17.47
C SER A 674 -11.60 -18.89 18.64
N ASP A 675 -10.59 -19.76 18.50
CA ASP A 675 -9.67 -20.09 19.59
C ASP A 675 -8.56 -19.03 19.78
N SER A 676 -8.11 -18.43 18.68
CA SER A 676 -6.94 -17.53 18.74
C SER A 676 -7.30 -16.05 18.70
N ILE A 677 -8.43 -15.68 18.05
CA ILE A 677 -8.78 -14.27 17.83
C ILE A 677 -9.98 -13.89 18.69
N TYR A 678 -11.14 -14.55 18.51
CA TYR A 678 -12.41 -14.09 19.08
C TYR A 678 -12.46 -14.19 20.60
N ARG A 679 -11.66 -15.07 21.23
CA ARG A 679 -11.57 -15.18 22.69
C ARG A 679 -11.14 -13.89 23.39
N HIS A 680 -10.49 -12.98 22.65
CA HIS A 680 -10.03 -11.70 23.19
C HIS A 680 -11.10 -10.60 23.17
N PHE A 681 -12.28 -10.90 22.64
CA PHE A 681 -13.36 -9.93 22.42
C PHE A 681 -14.67 -10.39 23.05
N ASN A 682 -15.47 -9.43 23.49
CA ASN A 682 -16.77 -9.67 24.12
C ASN A 682 -17.87 -9.82 23.05
N HIS A 683 -18.17 -8.78 22.28
CA HIS A 683 -19.06 -8.84 21.12
C HIS A 683 -18.30 -8.86 19.82
N LEU A 684 -18.86 -9.62 18.87
CA LEU A 684 -18.32 -9.75 17.51
C LEU A 684 -19.34 -9.19 16.53
N MET A 685 -18.92 -8.26 15.69
CA MET A 685 -19.79 -7.66 14.67
C MET A 685 -19.08 -7.77 13.32
N PHE A 686 -19.72 -8.44 12.38
CA PHE A 686 -19.21 -8.66 11.03
C PHE A 686 -20.06 -7.91 10.03
N THR A 687 -19.45 -7.11 9.19
CA THR A 687 -20.13 -6.37 8.13
C THR A 687 -19.42 -6.49 6.80
N GLY A 688 -20.18 -6.44 5.72
CA GLY A 688 -19.64 -6.48 4.36
C GLY A 688 -20.77 -6.30 3.34
N ALA A 689 -20.39 -5.98 2.10
CA ALA A 689 -21.35 -5.80 1.01
C ALA A 689 -21.89 -7.14 0.48
N THR A 690 -21.13 -8.21 0.66
CA THR A 690 -21.38 -9.54 0.09
C THR A 690 -21.01 -10.59 1.13
N LEU A 691 -21.95 -10.99 1.96
CA LEU A 691 -21.74 -12.00 3.00
C LEU A 691 -22.63 -13.23 2.81
N LEU A 692 -23.86 -13.02 2.35
CA LEU A 692 -24.87 -14.06 2.31
C LEU A 692 -25.00 -14.67 0.91
N LEU A 693 -25.15 -15.98 0.88
CA LEU A 693 -25.48 -16.74 -0.33
C LEU A 693 -26.92 -17.23 -0.25
N PRO A 694 -27.74 -17.02 -1.31
CA PRO A 694 -29.06 -17.59 -1.39
C PRO A 694 -29.03 -19.11 -1.24
N GLY A 695 -29.90 -19.66 -0.41
CA GLY A 695 -29.96 -21.09 -0.16
C GLY A 695 -28.88 -21.66 0.77
N ASN A 696 -27.82 -20.91 1.12
CA ASN A 696 -26.80 -21.36 2.05
C ASN A 696 -26.46 -20.27 3.08
N LYS A 697 -27.29 -20.16 4.10
CA LYS A 697 -27.08 -19.21 5.21
C LYS A 697 -25.88 -19.54 6.09
N ASN A 698 -25.49 -20.81 6.14
CA ASN A 698 -24.41 -21.28 6.99
C ASN A 698 -23.03 -20.98 6.39
N TYR A 699 -22.95 -20.75 5.08
CA TYR A 699 -21.67 -20.50 4.42
C TYR A 699 -20.82 -19.44 5.13
N ILE A 700 -21.39 -18.27 5.45
CA ILE A 700 -20.62 -17.20 6.11
C ILE A 700 -20.33 -17.53 7.58
N VAL A 701 -21.19 -18.24 8.25
CA VAL A 701 -21.02 -18.69 9.65
C VAL A 701 -19.82 -19.62 9.73
N ASP A 702 -19.74 -20.60 8.79
CA ASP A 702 -18.62 -21.53 8.70
C ASP A 702 -17.33 -20.83 8.29
N GLN A 703 -17.37 -19.91 7.31
CA GLN A 703 -16.21 -19.14 6.89
C GLN A 703 -15.65 -18.24 8.01
N LEU A 704 -16.50 -17.69 8.85
CA LEU A 704 -16.12 -16.86 10.00
C LEU A 704 -15.81 -17.67 11.26
N ASP A 705 -15.86 -19.01 11.19
CA ASP A 705 -15.58 -19.90 12.32
C ASP A 705 -16.45 -19.56 13.56
N ILE A 706 -17.74 -19.30 13.33
CA ILE A 706 -18.68 -18.99 14.41
C ILE A 706 -19.21 -20.32 14.99
N GLN A 707 -18.71 -20.67 16.16
CA GLN A 707 -19.01 -21.96 16.85
C GLN A 707 -20.30 -21.90 17.68
N GLU A 708 -20.86 -20.72 17.90
CA GLU A 708 -22.00 -20.53 18.82
C GLU A 708 -23.32 -20.44 18.06
N ASP A 709 -24.37 -21.08 18.53
CA ASP A 709 -25.75 -20.91 18.00
C ASP A 709 -26.37 -19.53 18.34
N ASN A 710 -25.65 -18.69 19.09
CA ASN A 710 -26.13 -17.42 19.61
C ASN A 710 -25.70 -16.24 18.73
N TYR A 711 -25.94 -16.34 17.43
CA TYR A 711 -25.67 -15.28 16.48
C TYR A 711 -26.98 -14.67 15.91
N LYS A 712 -26.84 -13.48 15.30
CA LYS A 712 -27.91 -12.81 14.56
C LYS A 712 -27.39 -12.44 13.17
N ILE A 713 -28.16 -12.74 12.13
CA ILE A 713 -27.89 -12.37 10.73
C ILE A 713 -28.95 -11.38 10.27
N GLU A 714 -28.52 -10.26 9.71
CA GLU A 714 -29.38 -9.23 9.14
C GLU A 714 -28.94 -8.85 7.73
N LYS A 715 -29.90 -8.69 6.83
CA LYS A 715 -29.66 -8.18 5.47
C LYS A 715 -30.36 -6.84 5.31
N LEU A 716 -29.60 -5.79 4.98
CA LEU A 716 -30.12 -4.44 4.73
C LEU A 716 -30.50 -4.27 3.25
N GLY A 717 -31.48 -3.40 3.01
CA GLY A 717 -31.91 -3.06 1.65
C GLY A 717 -30.89 -2.21 0.91
N SER A 718 -30.88 -2.31 -0.42
CA SER A 718 -30.10 -1.38 -1.27
C SER A 718 -30.85 -0.06 -1.44
N PRO A 719 -30.15 1.10 -1.38
CA PRO A 719 -30.76 2.39 -1.63
C PRO A 719 -30.96 2.68 -3.13
N PHE A 720 -30.56 1.76 -4.02
CA PHE A 720 -30.52 2.00 -5.46
C PHE A 720 -31.66 1.33 -6.21
N ASP A 721 -32.16 1.99 -7.28
CA ASP A 721 -33.13 1.43 -8.22
C ASP A 721 -32.40 0.79 -9.41
N TYR A 722 -31.99 -0.46 -9.22
CA TYR A 722 -31.23 -1.18 -10.27
C TYR A 722 -32.03 -1.39 -11.56
N SER A 723 -33.35 -1.33 -11.52
CA SER A 723 -34.18 -1.46 -12.74
C SER A 723 -33.91 -0.34 -13.75
N LYS A 724 -33.48 0.84 -13.25
CA LYS A 724 -33.18 2.03 -14.08
C LYS A 724 -31.72 2.32 -14.23
N GLN A 725 -30.90 1.94 -13.23
CA GLN A 725 -29.49 2.34 -13.14
C GLN A 725 -28.55 1.32 -13.76
N ALA A 726 -28.94 0.04 -13.84
CA ALA A 726 -28.04 -1.00 -14.31
C ALA A 726 -28.70 -2.00 -15.25
N LYS A 727 -27.90 -2.61 -16.11
CA LYS A 727 -28.29 -3.78 -16.92
C LYS A 727 -27.18 -4.83 -16.90
N LEU A 728 -27.56 -6.10 -16.98
CA LEU A 728 -26.67 -7.23 -17.19
C LEU A 728 -26.95 -7.87 -18.54
N TYR A 729 -25.93 -7.94 -19.38
CA TYR A 729 -25.99 -8.68 -20.64
C TYR A 729 -25.07 -9.89 -20.58
N ILE A 730 -25.54 -11.02 -21.10
CA ILE A 730 -24.79 -12.27 -21.17
C ILE A 730 -24.71 -12.68 -22.63
N ALA A 731 -23.51 -12.75 -23.20
CA ALA A 731 -23.30 -13.17 -24.58
C ALA A 731 -23.55 -14.67 -24.73
N ASN A 732 -24.65 -15.03 -25.39
CA ASN A 732 -25.03 -16.43 -25.60
C ASN A 732 -24.30 -17.13 -26.74
N ASP A 733 -23.68 -16.36 -27.63
CA ASP A 733 -22.85 -16.78 -28.77
C ASP A 733 -21.35 -16.86 -28.40
N SER A 734 -21.02 -16.81 -27.11
CA SER A 734 -19.63 -16.91 -26.65
C SER A 734 -19.03 -18.28 -26.94
N ILE A 735 -17.74 -18.30 -27.31
CA ILE A 735 -16.98 -19.52 -27.54
C ILE A 735 -16.80 -20.28 -26.22
N ASP A 736 -16.87 -21.61 -26.26
CA ASP A 736 -16.62 -22.46 -25.07
C ASP A 736 -15.21 -22.19 -24.53
N VAL A 737 -15.14 -21.96 -23.24
CA VAL A 737 -13.89 -21.70 -22.50
C VAL A 737 -12.89 -22.87 -22.56
N ARG A 738 -13.33 -24.05 -23.04
CA ARG A 738 -12.50 -25.23 -23.27
C ARG A 738 -11.91 -25.29 -24.68
N SER A 739 -12.22 -24.33 -25.56
CA SER A 739 -11.59 -24.17 -26.87
C SER A 739 -10.09 -23.94 -26.73
N SER A 740 -9.35 -24.04 -27.85
CA SER A 740 -7.91 -23.73 -27.80
C SER A 740 -7.68 -22.32 -27.27
N LYS A 741 -6.58 -22.16 -26.55
CA LYS A 741 -6.24 -20.89 -25.88
C LYS A 741 -6.20 -19.73 -26.88
N GLU A 742 -5.60 -19.98 -28.06
CA GLU A 742 -5.47 -18.97 -29.11
C GLU A 742 -6.83 -18.53 -29.69
N MET A 743 -7.75 -19.49 -29.91
CA MET A 743 -9.10 -19.19 -30.37
C MET A 743 -9.89 -18.39 -29.35
N TYR A 744 -9.79 -18.78 -28.07
CA TYR A 744 -10.49 -18.09 -27.00
C TYR A 744 -9.97 -16.67 -26.80
N GLU A 745 -8.64 -16.47 -26.79
CA GLU A 745 -8.01 -15.15 -26.66
C GLU A 745 -8.31 -14.23 -27.87
N SER A 746 -8.35 -14.80 -29.08
CA SER A 746 -8.80 -14.06 -30.28
C SER A 746 -10.24 -13.61 -30.18
N TYR A 747 -11.15 -14.50 -29.77
CA TYR A 747 -12.57 -14.18 -29.53
C TYR A 747 -12.72 -13.06 -28.50
N LEU A 748 -12.00 -13.14 -27.37
CA LEU A 748 -12.04 -12.08 -26.35
C LEU A 748 -11.56 -10.75 -26.92
N ALA A 749 -10.46 -10.73 -27.66
CA ALA A 749 -9.93 -9.50 -28.26
C ALA A 749 -10.91 -8.89 -29.28
N ASP A 750 -11.58 -9.72 -30.10
CA ASP A 750 -12.57 -9.26 -31.05
C ASP A 750 -13.82 -8.70 -30.37
N SER A 751 -14.37 -9.44 -29.40
CA SER A 751 -15.55 -9.03 -28.63
C SER A 751 -15.31 -7.74 -27.84
N ILE A 752 -14.18 -7.66 -27.13
CA ILE A 752 -13.78 -6.46 -26.39
C ILE A 752 -13.61 -5.28 -27.33
N TYR A 753 -12.93 -5.46 -28.48
CA TYR A 753 -12.72 -4.39 -29.44
C TYR A 753 -14.04 -3.83 -29.97
N GLN A 754 -15.00 -4.69 -30.32
CA GLN A 754 -16.33 -4.30 -30.79
C GLN A 754 -17.11 -3.52 -29.73
N LEU A 755 -17.19 -4.02 -28.49
CA LEU A 755 -17.86 -3.36 -27.37
C LEU A 755 -17.28 -1.97 -27.07
N ILE A 756 -15.95 -1.85 -27.06
CA ILE A 756 -15.25 -0.61 -26.74
C ILE A 756 -15.34 0.41 -27.87
N LYS A 757 -15.35 -0.05 -29.13
CA LYS A 757 -15.48 0.81 -30.31
C LYS A 757 -16.91 1.39 -30.39
N ALA A 758 -17.90 0.62 -30.02
CA ALA A 758 -19.30 1.04 -30.00
C ALA A 758 -19.58 2.12 -28.95
N GLN A 759 -18.87 2.05 -27.79
CA GLN A 759 -19.10 2.94 -26.63
C GLN A 759 -17.81 3.55 -26.07
N ARG A 760 -17.69 4.88 -26.09
CA ARG A 760 -16.57 5.62 -25.47
C ARG A 760 -16.86 5.88 -24.01
N ARG A 761 -16.92 4.81 -23.19
CA ARG A 761 -17.19 4.86 -21.76
C ARG A 761 -16.03 4.35 -20.92
N GLN A 762 -15.92 4.83 -19.70
CA GLN A 762 -14.95 4.34 -18.74
C GLN A 762 -15.17 2.84 -18.51
N THR A 763 -14.20 2.01 -18.90
CA THR A 763 -14.39 0.57 -19.00
C THR A 763 -13.41 -0.21 -18.13
N LEU A 764 -13.92 -1.14 -17.31
CA LEU A 764 -13.13 -2.13 -16.60
C LEU A 764 -13.36 -3.52 -17.21
N ILE A 765 -12.29 -4.21 -17.55
CA ILE A 765 -12.33 -5.56 -18.11
C ILE A 765 -11.65 -6.51 -17.13
N LEU A 766 -12.43 -7.47 -16.63
CA LEU A 766 -11.98 -8.44 -15.64
C LEU A 766 -11.61 -9.77 -16.27
N PHE A 767 -10.40 -10.21 -15.96
CA PHE A 767 -9.80 -11.47 -16.40
C PHE A 767 -9.49 -12.37 -15.19
N ASN A 768 -9.19 -13.65 -15.47
CA ASN A 768 -8.79 -14.61 -14.44
C ASN A 768 -7.27 -14.82 -14.37
N SER A 769 -6.48 -14.37 -15.37
CA SER A 769 -5.02 -14.51 -15.36
C SER A 769 -4.30 -13.33 -16.01
N LEU A 770 -3.09 -13.03 -15.51
CA LEU A 770 -2.19 -12.02 -16.11
C LEU A 770 -1.70 -12.43 -17.51
N GLU A 771 -1.57 -13.73 -17.76
CA GLU A 771 -1.15 -14.26 -19.05
C GLU A 771 -2.20 -13.94 -20.13
N THR A 772 -3.48 -14.21 -19.85
CA THR A 772 -4.57 -13.88 -20.79
C THR A 772 -4.67 -12.36 -21.01
N ILE A 773 -4.45 -11.54 -19.96
CA ILE A 773 -4.37 -10.08 -20.12
C ILE A 773 -3.28 -9.69 -21.11
N ALA A 774 -2.08 -10.25 -20.99
CA ALA A 774 -0.95 -9.92 -21.86
C ALA A 774 -1.23 -10.27 -23.32
N ASN A 775 -1.75 -11.47 -23.57
CA ASN A 775 -2.05 -11.96 -24.92
C ASN A 775 -3.17 -11.15 -25.58
N VAL A 776 -4.27 -10.91 -24.85
CA VAL A 776 -5.39 -10.09 -25.35
C VAL A 776 -4.95 -8.64 -25.59
N TYR A 777 -4.11 -8.07 -24.72
CA TYR A 777 -3.55 -6.73 -24.93
C TYR A 777 -2.75 -6.63 -26.23
N GLU A 778 -1.90 -7.59 -26.55
CA GLU A 778 -1.15 -7.62 -27.80
C GLU A 778 -2.08 -7.63 -29.02
N LEU A 779 -3.17 -8.41 -28.95
CA LEU A 779 -4.17 -8.48 -30.01
C LEU A 779 -4.93 -7.14 -30.17
N LEU A 780 -5.33 -6.53 -29.07
CA LEU A 780 -5.98 -5.21 -29.07
C LEU A 780 -5.06 -4.09 -29.56
N ALA A 781 -3.78 -4.15 -29.20
CA ALA A 781 -2.77 -3.21 -29.69
C ALA A 781 -2.55 -3.32 -31.18
N LYS A 782 -2.53 -4.54 -31.76
CA LYS A 782 -2.50 -4.75 -33.24
C LYS A 782 -3.71 -4.17 -33.94
N LYS A 783 -4.87 -4.08 -33.30
CA LYS A 783 -6.08 -3.42 -33.79
C LYS A 783 -6.07 -1.89 -33.66
N GLY A 784 -5.00 -1.30 -33.09
CA GLY A 784 -4.81 0.14 -32.96
C GLY A 784 -5.55 0.80 -31.79
N LEU A 785 -6.18 0.04 -30.91
CA LEU A 785 -6.98 0.59 -29.81
C LEU A 785 -6.18 1.51 -28.85
N HIS A 786 -4.89 1.24 -28.67
CA HIS A 786 -3.98 2.03 -27.82
C HIS A 786 -3.67 3.44 -28.38
N ILE A 787 -4.02 3.70 -29.64
CA ILE A 787 -3.84 5.02 -30.29
C ILE A 787 -5.03 5.91 -29.95
N ASP A 788 -6.22 5.33 -29.89
CA ASP A 788 -7.48 6.07 -29.72
C ASP A 788 -7.87 6.31 -28.26
N ARG A 789 -7.48 5.40 -27.38
CA ARG A 789 -7.87 5.44 -25.94
C ARG A 789 -6.74 4.97 -25.03
N GLU A 790 -6.74 5.48 -23.79
CA GLU A 790 -5.76 5.06 -22.79
C GLU A 790 -6.02 3.62 -22.33
N LEU A 791 -5.07 2.71 -22.66
CA LEU A 791 -5.08 1.33 -22.19
C LEU A 791 -4.23 1.18 -20.93
N LEU A 792 -4.87 0.87 -19.83
CA LEU A 792 -4.27 0.61 -18.54
C LEU A 792 -4.25 -0.91 -18.29
N VAL A 793 -3.06 -1.51 -18.33
CA VAL A 793 -2.91 -2.96 -18.35
C VAL A 793 -2.10 -3.44 -17.16
N GLN A 794 -2.71 -4.25 -16.30
CA GLN A 794 -2.05 -4.82 -15.13
C GLN A 794 -0.88 -5.70 -15.53
N GLY A 795 0.27 -5.46 -14.89
CA GLY A 795 1.52 -6.19 -15.16
C GLY A 795 2.33 -5.65 -16.34
N ILE A 796 1.75 -4.79 -17.23
CA ILE A 796 2.41 -4.21 -18.38
C ILE A 796 2.60 -2.70 -18.22
N THR A 797 1.50 -1.95 -18.04
CA THR A 797 1.58 -0.46 -17.96
C THR A 797 1.69 0.07 -16.55
N GLY A 798 1.55 -0.78 -15.54
CA GLY A 798 1.74 -0.42 -14.13
C GLY A 798 1.25 -1.44 -13.13
N ARG A 799 1.47 -1.11 -11.85
CA ARG A 799 0.90 -1.83 -10.70
C ARG A 799 -0.53 -1.38 -10.44
N PRO A 800 -1.36 -2.20 -9.76
CA PRO A 800 -2.76 -1.88 -9.51
C PRO A 800 -3.02 -0.48 -8.96
N GLU A 801 -2.24 -0.03 -7.97
CA GLU A 801 -2.43 1.29 -7.33
C GLU A 801 -2.19 2.45 -8.31
N LYS A 802 -1.18 2.33 -9.17
CA LYS A 802 -0.88 3.34 -10.21
C LYS A 802 -1.95 3.34 -11.30
N LEU A 803 -2.39 2.16 -11.71
CA LEU A 803 -3.43 2.01 -12.73
C LEU A 803 -4.76 2.58 -12.26
N THR A 804 -5.15 2.29 -11.00
CA THR A 804 -6.36 2.85 -10.39
C THR A 804 -6.34 4.38 -10.38
N LYS A 805 -5.22 5.00 -9.98
CA LYS A 805 -5.10 6.47 -9.99
C LYS A 805 -5.25 7.04 -11.40
N ARG A 806 -4.62 6.42 -12.41
CA ARG A 806 -4.74 6.86 -13.82
C ARG A 806 -6.16 6.67 -14.33
N PHE A 807 -6.78 5.53 -14.02
CA PHE A 807 -8.17 5.24 -14.41
C PHE A 807 -9.14 6.29 -13.84
N LEU A 808 -8.96 6.69 -12.58
CA LEU A 808 -9.79 7.72 -11.94
C LEU A 808 -9.60 9.12 -12.55
N LEU A 809 -8.47 9.42 -13.16
CA LEU A 809 -8.20 10.70 -13.82
C LEU A 809 -8.70 10.70 -15.28
N GLY A 810 -8.84 9.53 -15.91
CA GLY A 810 -9.35 9.38 -17.26
C GLY A 810 -10.85 9.62 -17.36
N LYS A 811 -11.32 9.94 -18.57
CA LYS A 811 -12.77 10.07 -18.88
C LYS A 811 -13.30 8.89 -19.69
N ASP A 812 -12.43 8.21 -20.44
CA ASP A 812 -12.76 7.07 -21.31
C ASP A 812 -11.66 6.01 -21.33
N ALA A 813 -10.91 5.90 -20.22
CA ALA A 813 -9.84 4.94 -20.05
C ALA A 813 -10.37 3.48 -20.00
N ILE A 814 -9.54 2.56 -20.46
CA ILE A 814 -9.83 1.13 -20.46
C ILE A 814 -8.83 0.46 -19.52
N LEU A 815 -9.32 -0.25 -18.51
CA LEU A 815 -8.51 -0.95 -17.53
C LEU A 815 -8.68 -2.46 -17.67
N LEU A 816 -7.59 -3.17 -17.97
CA LEU A 816 -7.53 -4.63 -18.00
C LEU A 816 -6.91 -5.10 -16.67
N GLY A 817 -7.66 -5.88 -15.91
CA GLY A 817 -7.24 -6.32 -14.57
C GLY A 817 -7.73 -7.71 -14.17
N THR A 818 -7.04 -8.29 -13.19
CA THR A 818 -7.38 -9.57 -12.54
C THR A 818 -7.10 -9.50 -11.04
N GLY A 819 -7.43 -10.52 -10.28
CA GLY A 819 -7.13 -10.60 -8.84
C GLY A 819 -7.66 -9.40 -8.05
N SER A 820 -6.77 -8.47 -7.68
CA SER A 820 -7.12 -7.26 -6.91
C SER A 820 -8.19 -6.39 -7.57
N PHE A 821 -8.35 -6.47 -8.89
CA PHE A 821 -9.44 -5.77 -9.61
C PHE A 821 -10.79 -6.49 -9.53
N TRP A 822 -10.85 -7.75 -9.13
CA TRP A 822 -12.08 -8.43 -8.72
C TRP A 822 -12.50 -8.01 -7.31
N GLU A 823 -11.53 -7.87 -6.40
CA GLU A 823 -11.72 -7.65 -4.96
C GLU A 823 -10.84 -6.48 -4.48
N GLY A 824 -11.35 -5.59 -3.66
CA GLY A 824 -10.51 -4.70 -2.84
C GLY A 824 -9.98 -3.39 -3.44
N ILE A 825 -10.27 -3.03 -4.69
CA ILE A 825 -9.97 -1.69 -5.21
C ILE A 825 -11.24 -0.83 -5.16
N ASP A 826 -11.16 0.26 -4.42
CA ASP A 826 -12.20 1.28 -4.42
C ASP A 826 -12.05 2.19 -5.64
N LEU A 827 -13.07 2.20 -6.50
CA LEU A 827 -13.18 3.13 -7.62
C LEU A 827 -14.25 4.18 -7.24
N PRO A 828 -13.87 5.27 -6.58
CA PRO A 828 -14.85 6.26 -6.11
C PRO A 828 -15.52 7.00 -7.26
N ASN A 829 -16.82 7.24 -7.11
CA ASN A 829 -17.70 8.15 -7.87
C ASN A 829 -17.72 8.04 -9.40
N ASP A 830 -18.90 7.84 -10.01
CA ASP A 830 -19.29 8.05 -11.42
C ASP A 830 -18.27 7.68 -12.53
N ARG A 831 -17.30 6.81 -12.20
CA ARG A 831 -16.13 6.56 -13.05
C ARG A 831 -16.15 5.23 -13.77
N LEU A 832 -17.04 4.31 -13.41
CA LEU A 832 -17.17 3.02 -14.07
C LEU A 832 -18.57 2.88 -14.67
N GLU A 833 -18.65 2.91 -15.99
CA GLU A 833 -19.90 2.82 -16.74
C GLU A 833 -20.06 1.45 -17.42
N LEU A 834 -18.96 0.85 -17.87
CA LEU A 834 -18.96 -0.46 -18.54
C LEU A 834 -18.02 -1.44 -17.82
N LEU A 835 -18.58 -2.56 -17.37
CA LEU A 835 -17.86 -3.68 -16.79
C LEU A 835 -17.95 -4.90 -17.70
N ILE A 836 -16.82 -5.37 -18.20
CA ILE A 836 -16.75 -6.56 -19.04
C ILE A 836 -16.10 -7.70 -18.24
N VAL A 837 -16.84 -8.80 -18.09
CA VAL A 837 -16.36 -10.05 -17.48
C VAL A 837 -16.01 -11.02 -18.60
N THR A 838 -14.74 -11.30 -18.78
CA THR A 838 -14.28 -12.18 -19.87
C THR A 838 -14.56 -13.65 -19.59
N ARG A 839 -14.49 -14.04 -18.32
CA ARG A 839 -14.73 -15.40 -17.87
C ARG A 839 -15.26 -15.38 -16.43
N LEU A 840 -16.14 -16.31 -16.08
CA LEU A 840 -16.62 -16.47 -14.71
C LEU A 840 -15.44 -16.64 -13.72
N PRO A 841 -15.46 -15.98 -12.55
CA PRO A 841 -14.32 -15.84 -11.64
C PRO A 841 -14.02 -17.09 -10.81
N PHE A 842 -14.08 -18.25 -11.44
CA PHE A 842 -13.63 -19.50 -10.82
C PHE A 842 -12.11 -19.50 -10.64
N GLU A 843 -11.63 -19.98 -9.50
CA GLU A 843 -10.23 -20.34 -9.35
C GLU A 843 -9.88 -21.55 -10.23
N SER A 844 -8.62 -21.59 -10.69
CA SER A 844 -8.16 -22.76 -11.46
C SER A 844 -8.28 -24.02 -10.59
N PRO A 845 -8.81 -25.13 -11.13
CA PRO A 845 -8.78 -26.43 -10.44
C PRO A 845 -7.35 -26.85 -10.02
N GLU A 846 -6.36 -26.41 -10.78
CA GLU A 846 -4.94 -26.67 -10.49
C GLU A 846 -4.33 -25.67 -9.48
N SER A 847 -5.11 -24.72 -8.91
CA SER A 847 -4.59 -23.80 -7.89
C SER A 847 -4.32 -24.56 -6.58
N LEU A 848 -3.33 -24.08 -5.83
CA LEU A 848 -2.97 -24.65 -4.53
C LEU A 848 -4.16 -24.69 -3.56
N ASN A 849 -4.99 -23.64 -3.57
CA ASN A 849 -6.14 -23.54 -2.67
C ASN A 849 -7.19 -24.61 -3.00
N VAL A 850 -7.53 -24.79 -4.29
CA VAL A 850 -8.52 -25.79 -4.72
C VAL A 850 -8.00 -27.19 -4.44
N LYS A 851 -6.75 -27.49 -4.81
CA LYS A 851 -6.10 -28.79 -4.52
C LYS A 851 -6.00 -29.09 -3.02
N ALA A 852 -5.79 -28.05 -2.23
CA ALA A 852 -5.80 -28.19 -0.78
C ALA A 852 -7.17 -28.60 -0.25
N LYS A 853 -8.25 -27.97 -0.76
CA LYS A 853 -9.63 -28.31 -0.40
C LYS A 853 -10.07 -29.65 -0.97
N GLU A 854 -9.62 -30.03 -2.17
CA GLU A 854 -9.82 -31.40 -2.69
C GLU A 854 -9.28 -32.46 -1.72
N LYS A 855 -8.05 -32.21 -1.24
CA LYS A 855 -7.40 -33.11 -0.29
C LYS A 855 -8.11 -33.15 1.08
N GLU A 856 -8.59 -32.03 1.57
CA GLU A 856 -9.33 -31.92 2.83
C GLU A 856 -10.66 -32.69 2.75
N PHE A 857 -11.38 -32.58 1.63
CA PHE A 857 -12.68 -33.20 1.42
C PHE A 857 -12.58 -34.69 1.00
N GLU A 858 -11.36 -35.15 0.67
CA GLU A 858 -11.09 -36.54 0.31
C GLU A 858 -11.55 -37.49 1.44
N GLY A 859 -12.45 -38.39 1.13
CA GLY A 859 -13.02 -39.35 2.09
C GLY A 859 -14.18 -38.81 2.96
N GLN A 860 -14.55 -37.53 2.85
CA GLN A 860 -15.67 -36.97 3.61
C GLN A 860 -17.00 -36.93 2.82
N GLY A 861 -17.00 -37.36 1.54
CA GLY A 861 -18.17 -37.30 0.67
C GLY A 861 -18.63 -35.86 0.32
N ARG A 862 -17.77 -34.88 0.51
CA ARG A 862 -18.00 -33.46 0.22
C ARG A 862 -17.47 -33.13 -1.16
N ASP A 863 -18.16 -32.18 -1.85
CA ASP A 863 -17.77 -31.75 -3.20
C ASP A 863 -17.14 -30.36 -3.19
N VAL A 864 -15.89 -30.26 -3.63
CA VAL A 864 -15.11 -29.02 -3.66
C VAL A 864 -15.72 -27.98 -4.59
N PHE A 865 -16.35 -28.41 -5.69
CA PHE A 865 -16.95 -27.46 -6.61
C PHE A 865 -18.13 -26.74 -5.97
N SER A 866 -19.10 -27.47 -5.43
CA SER A 866 -20.32 -26.91 -4.86
C SER A 866 -20.13 -26.20 -3.51
N GLU A 867 -19.19 -26.71 -2.68
CA GLU A 867 -19.02 -26.19 -1.32
C GLU A 867 -17.91 -25.12 -1.20
N TYR A 868 -16.97 -25.07 -2.16
CA TYR A 868 -15.84 -24.12 -2.10
C TYR A 868 -15.75 -23.23 -3.36
N SER A 869 -15.63 -23.83 -4.56
CA SER A 869 -15.32 -23.05 -5.78
C SER A 869 -16.48 -22.21 -6.25
N LEU A 870 -17.70 -22.75 -6.28
CA LEU A 870 -18.91 -22.08 -6.73
C LEU A 870 -19.33 -20.93 -5.79
N PRO A 871 -19.38 -21.10 -4.46
CA PRO A 871 -19.63 -20.01 -3.53
C PRO A 871 -18.68 -18.81 -3.71
N ARG A 872 -17.39 -19.09 -3.82
CA ARG A 872 -16.36 -18.04 -4.00
C ARG A 872 -16.50 -17.31 -5.33
N ALA A 873 -16.71 -18.04 -6.43
CA ALA A 873 -16.95 -17.44 -7.74
C ALA A 873 -18.23 -16.58 -7.74
N THR A 874 -19.28 -17.04 -7.10
CA THR A 874 -20.56 -16.32 -6.95
C THR A 874 -20.37 -15.00 -6.19
N MET A 875 -19.63 -15.02 -5.08
CA MET A 875 -19.34 -13.83 -4.29
C MET A 875 -18.49 -12.83 -5.07
N ARG A 876 -17.46 -13.30 -5.81
CA ARG A 876 -16.63 -12.45 -6.69
C ARG A 876 -17.46 -11.78 -7.79
N LEU A 877 -18.39 -12.50 -8.41
CA LEU A 877 -19.28 -11.93 -9.43
C LEU A 877 -20.15 -10.81 -8.84
N LYS A 878 -20.74 -11.02 -7.65
CA LYS A 878 -21.51 -10.00 -6.92
C LYS A 878 -20.66 -8.79 -6.56
N GLN A 879 -19.42 -8.98 -6.11
CA GLN A 879 -18.47 -7.91 -5.80
C GLN A 879 -18.07 -7.10 -7.04
N GLY A 880 -17.85 -7.78 -8.17
CA GLY A 880 -17.60 -7.14 -9.46
C GLY A 880 -18.75 -6.22 -9.87
N PHE A 881 -19.98 -6.73 -9.81
CA PHE A 881 -21.17 -5.95 -10.10
C PHE A 881 -21.35 -4.74 -9.16
N GLY A 882 -21.10 -4.91 -7.88
CA GLY A 882 -21.22 -3.86 -6.86
C GLY A 882 -20.32 -2.63 -7.07
N ARG A 883 -19.45 -2.65 -8.09
CA ARG A 883 -18.62 -1.51 -8.48
C ARG A 883 -19.28 -0.55 -9.46
N LEU A 884 -20.32 -1.01 -10.15
CA LEU A 884 -21.02 -0.22 -11.16
C LEU A 884 -21.89 0.87 -10.56
N ILE A 885 -22.62 0.56 -9.48
CA ILE A 885 -23.59 1.48 -8.90
C ILE A 885 -23.22 1.76 -7.44
N ARG A 886 -22.93 3.03 -7.13
CA ARG A 886 -22.52 3.51 -5.79
C ARG A 886 -23.28 4.72 -5.32
N THR A 887 -23.84 5.48 -6.27
CA THR A 887 -24.66 6.66 -6.02
C THR A 887 -26.02 6.51 -6.72
N SER A 888 -26.98 7.36 -6.34
CA SER A 888 -28.30 7.39 -6.96
C SER A 888 -28.29 7.90 -8.41
N THR A 889 -27.18 8.47 -8.85
CA THR A 889 -27.01 9.04 -10.20
C THR A 889 -26.21 8.13 -11.13
N ASP A 890 -25.54 7.09 -10.60
CA ASP A 890 -24.74 6.19 -11.42
C ASP A 890 -25.60 5.40 -12.39
N LYS A 891 -25.06 5.19 -13.57
CA LYS A 891 -25.57 4.28 -14.58
C LYS A 891 -24.45 3.38 -15.06
N GLY A 892 -24.72 2.08 -15.22
CA GLY A 892 -23.68 1.16 -15.65
C GLY A 892 -24.22 -0.14 -16.22
N VAL A 893 -23.42 -0.75 -17.07
CA VAL A 893 -23.73 -2.03 -17.70
C VAL A 893 -22.63 -3.04 -17.41
N MET A 894 -23.05 -4.26 -17.05
CA MET A 894 -22.18 -5.43 -16.98
C MET A 894 -22.41 -6.32 -18.17
N VAL A 895 -21.36 -6.66 -18.91
CA VAL A 895 -21.37 -7.61 -20.01
C VAL A 895 -20.53 -8.83 -19.63
N VAL A 896 -21.13 -10.03 -19.71
CA VAL A 896 -20.45 -11.31 -19.41
C VAL A 896 -20.23 -12.06 -20.72
N LEU A 897 -18.96 -12.29 -21.09
CA LEU A 897 -18.54 -13.03 -22.29
C LEU A 897 -18.36 -14.52 -22.01
N ASP A 898 -19.16 -15.10 -21.13
CA ASP A 898 -19.10 -16.50 -20.72
C ASP A 898 -20.51 -17.06 -20.59
N SER A 899 -20.92 -17.80 -21.61
CA SER A 899 -22.29 -18.39 -21.70
C SER A 899 -22.58 -19.45 -20.64
N ARG A 900 -21.58 -19.93 -19.91
CA ARG A 900 -21.80 -20.88 -18.80
C ARG A 900 -22.71 -20.31 -17.72
N LEU A 901 -22.81 -18.97 -17.60
CA LEU A 901 -23.70 -18.30 -16.65
C LEU A 901 -25.20 -18.61 -16.91
N VAL A 902 -25.57 -18.92 -18.17
CA VAL A 902 -26.95 -19.32 -18.54
C VAL A 902 -27.08 -20.78 -18.94
N ASN A 903 -26.00 -21.41 -19.43
CA ASN A 903 -26.03 -22.77 -19.94
C ASN A 903 -25.75 -23.86 -18.91
N GLN A 904 -25.28 -23.49 -17.71
CA GLN A 904 -24.96 -24.44 -16.63
C GLN A 904 -25.96 -24.32 -15.49
N SER A 905 -26.24 -25.43 -14.82
CA SER A 905 -27.21 -25.48 -13.69
C SER A 905 -26.85 -24.58 -12.52
N TYR A 906 -25.57 -24.28 -12.30
CA TYR A 906 -25.13 -23.37 -11.25
C TYR A 906 -25.30 -21.88 -11.62
N GLY A 907 -25.61 -21.56 -12.87
CA GLY A 907 -25.76 -20.16 -13.32
C GLY A 907 -26.89 -19.44 -12.63
N GLU A 908 -28.03 -20.08 -12.41
CA GLU A 908 -29.15 -19.52 -11.65
C GLU A 908 -28.73 -19.10 -10.24
N GLN A 909 -27.93 -19.93 -9.55
CA GLN A 909 -27.41 -19.61 -8.23
C GLN A 909 -26.46 -18.38 -8.28
N MET A 910 -25.60 -18.27 -9.32
CA MET A 910 -24.72 -17.13 -9.52
C MET A 910 -25.48 -15.84 -9.85
N ILE A 911 -26.55 -15.94 -10.62
CA ILE A 911 -27.43 -14.80 -10.94
C ILE A 911 -28.23 -14.36 -9.72
N GLY A 912 -28.72 -15.31 -8.93
CA GLY A 912 -29.58 -15.07 -7.77
C GLY A 912 -28.94 -14.26 -6.63
N VAL A 913 -27.63 -14.01 -6.65
CA VAL A 913 -26.97 -13.10 -5.68
C VAL A 913 -26.94 -11.65 -6.13
N LEU A 914 -27.24 -11.36 -7.41
CA LEU A 914 -27.32 -10.02 -7.95
C LEU A 914 -28.60 -9.33 -7.45
N PRO A 915 -28.72 -8.01 -7.58
CA PRO A 915 -29.89 -7.28 -7.09
C PRO A 915 -31.21 -7.76 -7.71
N ASP A 916 -32.25 -7.93 -6.91
CA ASP A 916 -33.54 -8.53 -7.29
C ASP A 916 -34.27 -7.85 -8.46
N LYS A 917 -34.01 -6.57 -8.73
CA LYS A 917 -34.67 -5.80 -9.80
C LYS A 917 -33.73 -5.51 -10.97
N LEU A 918 -32.61 -6.17 -11.06
CA LEU A 918 -31.65 -5.95 -12.16
C LEU A 918 -32.19 -6.56 -13.44
N PRO A 919 -32.37 -5.79 -14.54
CA PRO A 919 -32.69 -6.34 -15.85
C PRO A 919 -31.58 -7.20 -16.40
N ILE A 920 -31.86 -8.45 -16.79
CA ILE A 920 -30.91 -9.43 -17.28
C ILE A 920 -31.31 -9.88 -18.68
N PHE A 921 -30.38 -9.79 -19.62
CA PHE A 921 -30.59 -10.13 -21.02
C PHE A 921 -29.59 -11.20 -21.47
N ASN A 922 -30.07 -12.15 -22.25
CA ASN A 922 -29.26 -13.23 -22.80
C ASN A 922 -29.37 -13.17 -24.33
N GLU A 923 -28.39 -12.53 -24.97
CA GLU A 923 -28.45 -12.11 -26.36
C GLU A 923 -27.11 -12.35 -27.08
N PRO A 924 -27.08 -12.42 -28.42
CA PRO A 924 -25.85 -12.39 -29.18
C PRO A 924 -25.07 -11.09 -28.99
N LEU A 925 -23.75 -11.13 -29.18
CA LEU A 925 -22.90 -9.95 -28.98
C LEU A 925 -23.30 -8.75 -29.85
N SER A 926 -23.80 -8.98 -31.08
CA SER A 926 -24.30 -7.93 -31.97
C SER A 926 -25.44 -7.13 -31.33
N ASP A 927 -26.42 -7.84 -30.79
CA ASP A 927 -27.62 -7.23 -30.21
C ASP A 927 -27.28 -6.51 -28.88
N ILE A 928 -26.32 -7.06 -28.11
CA ILE A 928 -25.77 -6.41 -26.91
C ILE A 928 -25.17 -5.05 -27.27
N ILE A 929 -24.42 -4.95 -28.37
CA ILE A 929 -23.79 -3.71 -28.82
C ILE A 929 -24.86 -2.65 -29.16
N ASP A 930 -25.92 -3.04 -29.85
CA ASP A 930 -27.00 -2.13 -30.23
C ASP A 930 -27.78 -1.65 -28.98
N ASN A 931 -28.09 -2.56 -28.08
CA ASN A 931 -28.75 -2.25 -26.81
C ASN A 931 -27.93 -1.39 -25.85
N LEU A 932 -26.57 -1.50 -25.88
CA LEU A 932 -25.68 -0.60 -25.15
C LEU A 932 -25.78 0.84 -25.65
N ASN A 933 -25.84 1.03 -26.98
CA ASN A 933 -25.99 2.35 -27.58
C ASN A 933 -27.31 2.99 -27.12
N GLU A 934 -28.42 2.25 -27.18
CA GLU A 934 -29.70 2.73 -26.72
C GLU A 934 -29.71 3.11 -25.22
N PHE A 935 -29.11 2.28 -24.36
CA PHE A 935 -29.10 2.52 -22.91
C PHE A 935 -28.33 3.79 -22.53
N PHE A 936 -27.22 4.05 -23.20
CA PHE A 936 -26.36 5.19 -22.87
C PHE A 936 -26.73 6.47 -23.64
N ASP A 937 -27.36 6.36 -24.84
CA ASP A 937 -27.75 7.53 -25.65
C ASP A 937 -29.08 8.13 -25.20
N LEU A 938 -29.97 7.34 -24.59
CA LEU A 938 -31.21 7.80 -23.95
C LEU A 938 -30.99 8.47 -22.56
N SER A 939 -29.78 8.62 -22.16
CA SER A 939 -29.34 9.24 -20.88
C SER A 939 -28.60 10.54 -21.12
#